data_5f6e49d5d72e1bb49b60d5882fa0ab52
#
_entry.id   5f6e49d5d72e1bb49b60d5882fa0ab52
#
_cell.length_a   1.000
_cell.length_b   1.000
_cell.length_c   1.000
_cell.angle_alpha   90.00
_cell.angle_beta   90.00
_cell.angle_gamma   90.00
#
_symmetry.space_group_name_H-M   'P 1'
#
loop_
_entity.id
_entity.type
_entity.pdbx_description
1 polymer ?
#
loop_
_entity_poly.entity_id
_entity_poly.type
_entity_poly.pdbx_seq_one_letter_code
_entity_poly.pdbx_strand_id
1 'polypeptide(L)'
;HRDLHVRSRRQRQMCIRDSLGAVDSQMSKVKKELDDHDVVFQPGLNEDLAATALWGSQQAELRGEGLFDGVFGLWYGKGPGVDRSGDVMKHANMAGSSTYGGVVMAMGDDHTGESSTVLHQSDFAMIDASIPILSPAGVQEIIDYGLYGWALSRFSGLWVGLKVMKDTVEATSVVDGNIDRVSFSSPPYVKPEGGLNIRLVDQPVDQEERLVDYKIEAARSFAKENNIDKCVWKGGQNPKIGFVAAGKNWLDLVHSLSLLGIDEKDSERLGITTYKVGQIWPLDTLSFESWADTLDLIVVVEEKRKILEGQIKEYLFDNSKGRRVYGGKKQGVELFSSKFALDPVEIAEKIGYILEEEGCGSDKLLSNLYYVVNSRKAENTSEIASRIPYFCSGCPHNSSTKIPEGSRAYAGIGCHYMAQWMDRDTLGYTHMGGEGANWIGEAPFSSTGHVFQNIGDGTYNHSGIQAIRAAVSSDVNVTYKILFNDAVAMTGGQGNDGGLDASRVVAELNAIGVKKVVVVYDEKEDVNFDLFNPSVETYERSELQNVQKKIRNEKGVSAIVYIQTCAAEKRRRRKRGKFPDPDKRVFINTDVCEGCGDCGVQSNCVSIIPVQTELGRKRAIDQSSCNKDFSCVKGFCPSFVTVEGAKIKSKAFGEILLPELPDPVLPKIHGTYNIIITGVGGTGVVTIGAVLAMAAHIDNKGAGMMEMAGLAQKGGAVHIHCRLADNPEDISAIRVATGEADAIIGGDLVVTSGSKTISLMKESRTQAIVNSHEIVTGEFTRDTDFFIPNDRLKLSLEARLKDAVSFFDATDLAKLTLGDSIYSNMIIFGSAWQKGMIPLSYKSIKKAIELNGASTELNLKAFEVGRWAILFPIEAEKVYKSRVTELPKNLQERIKFRETHLKEYQSDRLAKRYIDFVSRFSGTFLEDAVAEGYHKVLAYKDEYEVARLHTNTISKLREEFDGELKITYHLAPPVLSKLGNDGRPIKKEYGYFM
;
A
#
# COMPACT_ATOMS: atom_id res chain seq x y z
N HIS A 1 10.31 -7.46 27.04
CA HIS A 1 9.28 -6.70 26.32
C HIS A 1 9.85 -5.75 25.25
N ARG A 2 10.93 -4.98 25.53
CA ARG A 2 11.56 -4.07 24.54
C ARG A 2 12.16 -4.81 23.34
N ASP A 3 12.81 -5.97 23.56
CA ASP A 3 13.42 -6.76 22.48
C ASP A 3 12.39 -7.43 21.55
N LEU A 4 11.22 -7.78 22.05
CA LEU A 4 10.13 -8.37 21.24
C LEU A 4 9.53 -7.39 20.26
N HIS A 5 9.32 -6.14 20.64
CA HIS A 5 8.86 -5.08 19.73
C HIS A 5 9.81 -4.83 18.57
N VAL A 6 11.09 -5.00 18.78
CA VAL A 6 12.14 -4.75 17.79
C VAL A 6 12.27 -5.91 16.80
N ARG A 7 12.24 -7.17 17.28
CA ARG A 7 12.31 -8.34 16.39
C ARG A 7 11.08 -8.46 15.49
N SER A 8 9.91 -8.06 15.95
CA SER A 8 8.69 -8.07 15.16
C SER A 8 8.70 -7.07 13.99
N ARG A 9 9.45 -5.98 14.09
CA ARG A 9 9.58 -4.96 13.03
C ARG A 9 10.38 -5.40 11.82
N ARG A 10 11.30 -6.37 11.95
CA ARG A 10 12.12 -6.85 10.82
C ARG A 10 11.31 -7.43 9.66
N GLN A 11 10.14 -7.94 9.90
CA GLN A 11 9.29 -8.52 8.85
C GLN A 11 8.21 -7.55 8.34
N ARG A 12 7.98 -6.43 9.02
CA ARG A 12 6.97 -5.41 8.65
C ARG A 12 7.23 -4.73 7.32
N GLN A 13 8.47 -4.65 6.88
CA GLN A 13 8.86 -3.86 5.70
C GLN A 13 8.39 -4.44 4.37
N MET A 14 7.77 -5.61 4.36
CA MET A 14 7.37 -6.30 3.14
C MET A 14 5.92 -6.79 3.16
N CYS A 15 5.14 -6.47 4.19
CA CYS A 15 3.76 -6.90 4.27
C CYS A 15 2.83 -5.81 3.79
N ILE A 16 1.97 -6.14 2.88
CA ILE A 16 0.81 -5.32 2.55
C ILE A 16 -0.07 -5.30 3.78
N ARG A 17 -0.44 -4.11 4.20
CA ARG A 17 -1.31 -3.92 5.34
C ARG A 17 -2.73 -3.75 4.84
N ASP A 18 -3.55 -4.65 5.21
CA ASP A 18 -4.95 -4.40 5.49
C ASP A 18 -5.05 -3.58 6.76
N SER A 19 -6.11 -2.84 6.96
CA SER A 19 -6.34 -2.02 8.15
C SER A 19 -6.11 -2.76 9.48
N LEU A 20 -6.11 -4.09 9.49
CA LEU A 20 -5.85 -4.95 10.66
C LEU A 20 -4.84 -6.08 10.41
N GLY A 21 -4.29 -6.21 9.21
CA GLY A 21 -3.33 -7.28 8.87
C GLY A 21 -2.02 -7.23 9.66
N ALA A 22 -1.71 -6.08 10.26
CA ALA A 22 -0.58 -5.97 11.18
C ALA A 22 -0.81 -6.72 12.49
N VAL A 23 -2.05 -6.76 13.00
CA VAL A 23 -2.43 -7.50 14.21
C VAL A 23 -2.15 -8.98 14.01
N ASP A 24 -2.71 -9.60 12.97
CA ASP A 24 -2.50 -10.99 12.59
C ASP A 24 -1.01 -11.36 12.50
N SER A 25 -0.25 -10.59 11.74
CA SER A 25 1.18 -10.79 11.55
C SER A 25 1.99 -10.65 12.85
N GLN A 26 1.55 -9.85 13.81
CA GLN A 26 2.22 -9.72 15.11
C GLN A 26 1.85 -10.87 16.04
N MET A 27 0.58 -11.20 16.17
CA MET A 27 0.09 -12.28 17.01
C MET A 27 0.77 -13.61 16.64
N SER A 28 0.86 -13.93 15.35
CA SER A 28 1.54 -15.15 14.89
C SER A 28 3.04 -15.25 15.25
N LYS A 29 3.70 -14.13 15.57
CA LYS A 29 5.13 -14.08 15.92
C LYS A 29 5.40 -14.18 17.41
N VAL A 30 4.42 -13.83 18.20
CA VAL A 30 4.53 -13.84 19.68
C VAL A 30 3.76 -15.02 20.28
N LYS A 31 3.69 -16.12 19.54
CA LYS A 31 2.91 -17.29 19.95
C LYS A 31 3.30 -17.81 21.33
N LYS A 32 4.59 -17.84 21.65
CA LYS A 32 5.06 -18.27 22.95
C LYS A 32 4.54 -17.38 24.08
N GLU A 33 4.59 -16.07 23.87
CA GLU A 33 4.09 -15.07 24.82
C GLU A 33 2.56 -15.18 24.97
N LEU A 34 1.85 -15.49 23.91
CA LEU A 34 0.41 -15.75 23.95
C LEU A 34 0.10 -17.01 24.74
N ASP A 35 0.82 -18.11 24.46
CA ASP A 35 0.68 -19.38 25.19
C ASP A 35 1.01 -19.21 26.69
N ASP A 36 2.02 -18.40 27.05
CA ASP A 36 2.41 -18.09 28.43
C ASP A 36 1.33 -17.27 29.19
N HIS A 37 0.35 -16.70 28.47
CA HIS A 37 -0.76 -15.89 29.04
C HIS A 37 -2.15 -16.50 28.72
N ASP A 38 -2.21 -17.77 28.42
CA ASP A 38 -3.45 -18.49 28.07
C ASP A 38 -4.24 -17.86 26.92
N VAL A 39 -3.57 -17.22 25.96
CA VAL A 39 -4.18 -16.59 24.79
C VAL A 39 -4.11 -17.54 23.60
N VAL A 40 -5.26 -18.05 23.17
CA VAL A 40 -5.39 -18.89 21.99
C VAL A 40 -5.51 -18.00 20.75
N PHE A 41 -4.48 -18.01 19.91
CA PHE A 41 -4.51 -17.35 18.60
C PHE A 41 -4.91 -18.37 17.52
N GLN A 42 -6.14 -18.20 17.00
CA GLN A 42 -6.73 -19.09 15.98
C GLN A 42 -6.99 -18.31 14.69
N PRO A 43 -6.14 -18.45 13.65
CA PRO A 43 -6.44 -17.90 12.35
C PRO A 43 -7.75 -18.46 11.78
N GLY A 44 -8.65 -17.59 11.34
CA GLY A 44 -9.89 -17.98 10.68
C GLY A 44 -9.67 -18.20 9.19
N LEU A 45 -10.26 -19.27 8.64
CA LEU A 45 -10.26 -19.52 7.20
C LEU A 45 -10.97 -18.39 6.44
N ASN A 46 -12.05 -17.87 7.03
CA ASN A 46 -12.75 -16.66 6.63
C ASN A 46 -13.44 -16.01 7.85
N GLU A 47 -14.00 -14.83 7.66
CA GLU A 47 -14.43 -13.95 8.73
C GLU A 47 -15.69 -14.47 9.45
N ASP A 48 -16.65 -15.06 8.74
CA ASP A 48 -17.88 -15.59 9.33
C ASP A 48 -17.62 -16.87 10.15
N LEU A 49 -16.73 -17.75 9.69
CA LEU A 49 -16.30 -18.92 10.45
C LEU A 49 -15.49 -18.53 11.69
N ALA A 50 -14.65 -17.48 11.59
CA ALA A 50 -13.94 -16.94 12.75
C ALA A 50 -14.89 -16.38 13.80
N ALA A 51 -15.92 -15.62 13.37
CA ALA A 51 -16.95 -15.10 14.29
C ALA A 51 -17.78 -16.25 14.90
N THR A 52 -18.09 -17.28 14.13
CA THR A 52 -18.80 -18.47 14.63
C THR A 52 -17.96 -19.23 15.68
N ALA A 53 -16.67 -19.40 15.44
CA ALA A 53 -15.76 -20.02 16.40
C ALA A 53 -15.69 -19.22 17.71
N LEU A 54 -15.65 -17.89 17.59
CA LEU A 54 -15.66 -16.99 18.74
C LEU A 54 -16.99 -17.07 19.52
N TRP A 55 -18.13 -17.16 18.83
CA TRP A 55 -19.41 -17.41 19.48
C TRP A 55 -19.40 -18.74 20.24
N GLY A 56 -18.79 -19.78 19.67
CA GLY A 56 -18.58 -21.06 20.36
C GLY A 56 -17.79 -20.89 21.66
N SER A 57 -16.77 -20.04 21.71
CA SER A 57 -15.99 -19.81 22.91
C SER A 57 -16.82 -19.22 24.07
N GLN A 58 -17.88 -18.45 23.76
CA GLN A 58 -18.79 -17.87 24.76
C GLN A 58 -19.75 -18.89 25.37
N GLN A 59 -19.76 -20.12 24.90
CA GLN A 59 -20.60 -21.22 25.34
C GLN A 59 -19.84 -22.27 26.17
N ALA A 60 -18.53 -22.09 26.32
CA ALA A 60 -17.65 -23.14 26.87
C ALA A 60 -18.03 -23.59 28.29
N GLU A 61 -18.42 -22.64 29.15
CA GLU A 61 -18.77 -22.93 30.53
C GLU A 61 -20.22 -23.37 30.78
N LEU A 62 -21.12 -23.16 29.78
CA LEU A 62 -22.58 -23.34 29.97
C LEU A 62 -22.99 -24.77 30.36
N ARG A 63 -22.20 -25.76 30.00
CA ARG A 63 -22.48 -27.18 30.29
C ARG A 63 -21.73 -27.71 31.49
N GLY A 64 -21.00 -26.84 32.22
CA GLY A 64 -20.14 -27.24 33.33
C GLY A 64 -18.85 -27.93 32.89
N GLU A 65 -18.47 -27.84 31.64
CA GLU A 65 -17.27 -28.42 31.04
C GLU A 65 -16.17 -27.40 30.80
N GLY A 66 -16.40 -26.13 31.17
CA GLY A 66 -15.44 -25.04 30.98
C GLY A 66 -14.14 -25.26 31.73
N LEU A 67 -13.02 -25.07 31.07
CA LEU A 67 -11.70 -25.06 31.72
C LEU A 67 -11.43 -23.75 32.45
N PHE A 68 -12.16 -22.70 32.07
CA PHE A 68 -12.11 -21.35 32.65
C PHE A 68 -13.53 -20.87 32.96
N ASP A 69 -13.67 -19.90 33.84
CA ASP A 69 -14.95 -19.30 34.20
C ASP A 69 -15.61 -18.52 33.07
N GLY A 70 -14.83 -18.08 32.10
CA GLY A 70 -15.26 -17.40 30.88
C GLY A 70 -14.11 -17.09 29.95
N VAL A 71 -14.42 -16.72 28.71
CA VAL A 71 -13.42 -16.44 27.66
C VAL A 71 -13.61 -15.02 27.13
N PHE A 72 -12.52 -14.23 27.13
CA PHE A 72 -12.46 -12.98 26.39
C PHE A 72 -12.17 -13.24 24.93
N GLY A 73 -12.99 -12.72 24.05
CA GLY A 73 -12.83 -12.88 22.62
C GLY A 73 -12.48 -11.58 21.90
N LEU A 74 -11.56 -11.65 20.94
CA LEU A 74 -11.28 -10.57 20.00
C LEU A 74 -11.42 -11.11 18.59
N TRP A 75 -12.44 -10.65 17.88
CA TRP A 75 -12.54 -10.79 16.44
C TRP A 75 -11.98 -9.54 15.77
N TYR A 76 -11.28 -9.70 14.65
CA TYR A 76 -10.86 -8.56 13.85
C TYR A 76 -11.01 -8.86 12.37
N GLY A 77 -11.54 -7.89 11.63
CA GLY A 77 -11.76 -7.99 10.21
C GLY A 77 -11.97 -6.63 9.57
N LYS A 78 -11.76 -6.60 8.27
CA LYS A 78 -12.02 -5.44 7.43
C LYS A 78 -13.53 -5.28 7.16
N GLY A 79 -13.96 -4.10 6.68
CA GLY A 79 -15.37 -3.86 6.32
C GLY A 79 -16.03 -4.99 5.50
N PRO A 80 -15.42 -5.52 4.41
CA PRO A 80 -15.95 -6.67 3.69
C PRO A 80 -16.14 -7.93 4.57
N GLY A 81 -15.27 -8.13 5.55
CA GLY A 81 -15.40 -9.24 6.51
C GLY A 81 -16.55 -9.03 7.50
N VAL A 82 -16.78 -7.77 7.91
CA VAL A 82 -17.98 -7.39 8.70
C VAL A 82 -19.24 -7.71 7.93
N ASP A 83 -19.35 -7.27 6.66
CA ASP A 83 -20.52 -7.54 5.83
C ASP A 83 -20.76 -9.05 5.65
N ARG A 84 -19.68 -9.83 5.48
CA ARG A 84 -19.76 -11.28 5.35
C ARG A 84 -20.26 -11.96 6.62
N SER A 85 -19.93 -11.43 7.79
CA SER A 85 -20.28 -12.00 9.09
C SER A 85 -21.65 -11.57 9.63
N GLY A 86 -22.47 -10.85 8.83
CA GLY A 86 -23.72 -10.24 9.27
C GLY A 86 -24.69 -11.19 9.93
N ASP A 87 -24.87 -12.40 9.39
CA ASP A 87 -25.78 -13.40 9.95
C ASP A 87 -25.29 -13.92 11.32
N VAL A 88 -24.04 -14.33 11.41
CA VAL A 88 -23.48 -14.82 12.69
C VAL A 88 -23.42 -13.73 13.75
N MET A 89 -23.17 -12.46 13.37
CA MET A 89 -23.18 -11.35 14.32
C MET A 89 -24.55 -11.16 14.96
N LYS A 90 -25.62 -11.23 14.18
CA LYS A 90 -27.00 -11.16 14.72
C LYS A 90 -27.30 -12.28 15.70
N HIS A 91 -27.04 -13.51 15.30
CA HIS A 91 -27.26 -14.69 16.14
C HIS A 91 -26.45 -14.63 17.44
N ALA A 92 -25.18 -14.32 17.34
CA ALA A 92 -24.25 -14.30 18.47
C ALA A 92 -24.57 -13.17 19.45
N ASN A 93 -24.92 -11.98 18.96
CA ASN A 93 -25.27 -10.84 19.80
C ASN A 93 -26.63 -11.02 20.49
N MET A 94 -27.62 -11.56 19.78
CA MET A 94 -28.90 -11.92 20.41
C MET A 94 -28.69 -12.94 21.54
N ALA A 95 -27.96 -14.01 21.26
CA ALA A 95 -27.63 -15.02 22.30
C ALA A 95 -26.86 -14.40 23.47
N GLY A 96 -25.83 -13.63 23.17
CA GLY A 96 -25.05 -12.87 24.17
C GLY A 96 -23.63 -13.38 24.37
N SER A 97 -22.90 -12.71 25.27
CA SER A 97 -21.58 -13.08 25.73
C SER A 97 -21.63 -13.87 27.04
N SER A 98 -20.54 -14.56 27.38
CA SER A 98 -20.34 -15.27 28.67
C SER A 98 -20.40 -14.30 29.86
N THR A 99 -20.85 -14.79 31.00
CA THR A 99 -20.97 -14.00 32.23
C THR A 99 -19.62 -13.47 32.73
N TYR A 100 -18.55 -14.22 32.55
CA TYR A 100 -17.19 -13.85 32.95
C TYR A 100 -16.24 -13.62 31.76
N GLY A 101 -16.78 -13.68 30.54
CA GLY A 101 -16.08 -13.40 29.30
C GLY A 101 -16.43 -12.04 28.69
N GLY A 102 -16.54 -12.01 27.41
CA GLY A 102 -16.90 -10.83 26.62
C GLY A 102 -16.28 -10.86 25.25
N VAL A 103 -16.90 -10.15 24.28
CA VAL A 103 -16.45 -10.13 22.91
C VAL A 103 -16.31 -8.70 22.39
N VAL A 104 -15.13 -8.41 21.81
CA VAL A 104 -14.85 -7.18 21.08
C VAL A 104 -14.61 -7.53 19.62
N MET A 105 -15.24 -6.79 18.72
CA MET A 105 -15.09 -6.90 17.27
C MET A 105 -14.38 -5.66 16.72
N ALA A 106 -13.10 -5.78 16.39
CA ALA A 106 -12.35 -4.69 15.77
C ALA A 106 -12.68 -4.63 14.26
N MET A 107 -13.29 -3.52 13.84
CA MET A 107 -13.73 -3.28 12.47
C MET A 107 -12.77 -2.33 11.77
N GLY A 108 -12.05 -2.82 10.77
CA GLY A 108 -11.11 -2.01 9.97
C GLY A 108 -11.80 -1.31 8.81
N ASP A 109 -12.24 -0.07 9.00
CA ASP A 109 -12.89 0.72 7.96
C ASP A 109 -11.90 1.56 7.14
N ASP A 110 -12.15 1.63 5.84
CA ASP A 110 -11.38 2.40 4.86
C ASP A 110 -12.32 3.32 4.08
N HIS A 111 -12.57 4.51 4.59
CA HIS A 111 -13.51 5.47 4.03
C HIS A 111 -13.04 6.09 2.70
N THR A 112 -11.75 5.96 2.36
CA THR A 112 -11.16 6.49 1.13
C THR A 112 -10.96 5.44 0.03
N GLY A 113 -11.10 4.14 0.35
CA GLY A 113 -10.95 3.05 -0.60
C GLY A 113 -9.50 2.81 -1.05
N GLU A 114 -8.52 3.19 -0.25
CA GLU A 114 -7.10 3.04 -0.60
C GLU A 114 -6.62 1.60 -0.44
N SER A 115 -7.26 0.82 0.42
CA SER A 115 -6.94 -0.59 0.65
C SER A 115 -8.13 -1.53 0.39
N SER A 116 -9.30 -1.01 0.00
CA SER A 116 -10.52 -1.75 -0.28
C SER A 116 -11.08 -1.43 -1.65
N THR A 117 -11.82 -2.37 -2.24
CA THR A 117 -12.57 -2.14 -3.50
C THR A 117 -13.90 -1.41 -3.29
N VAL A 118 -14.32 -1.26 -2.04
CA VAL A 118 -15.51 -0.49 -1.62
C VAL A 118 -15.12 0.41 -0.45
N LEU A 119 -15.66 1.60 -0.41
CA LEU A 119 -15.44 2.60 0.65
C LEU A 119 -16.37 2.28 1.83
N HIS A 120 -15.94 1.35 2.68
CA HIS A 120 -16.74 0.78 3.75
C HIS A 120 -17.09 1.77 4.87
N GLN A 121 -18.26 1.55 5.44
CA GLN A 121 -18.72 2.11 6.71
C GLN A 121 -19.48 1.00 7.46
N SER A 122 -18.79 0.30 8.35
CA SER A 122 -19.30 -0.88 9.06
C SER A 122 -20.32 -0.58 10.15
N ASP A 123 -20.43 0.67 10.58
CA ASP A 123 -21.33 1.09 11.66
C ASP A 123 -22.77 0.59 11.46
N PHE A 124 -23.30 0.67 10.24
CA PHE A 124 -24.69 0.27 9.97
C PHE A 124 -24.92 -1.23 10.04
N ALA A 125 -23.90 -2.04 9.76
CA ALA A 125 -23.98 -3.49 9.98
C ALA A 125 -24.01 -3.81 11.47
N MET A 126 -23.28 -3.08 12.30
CA MET A 126 -23.32 -3.22 13.75
C MET A 126 -24.66 -2.79 14.34
N ILE A 127 -25.20 -1.66 13.88
CA ILE A 127 -26.53 -1.17 14.31
C ILE A 127 -27.61 -2.18 13.94
N ASP A 128 -27.57 -2.74 12.72
CA ASP A 128 -28.49 -3.78 12.24
C ASP A 128 -28.41 -5.07 13.08
N ALA A 129 -27.22 -5.37 13.62
CA ALA A 129 -27.01 -6.47 14.56
C ALA A 129 -27.20 -6.06 16.03
N SER A 130 -27.59 -4.83 16.34
CA SER A 130 -27.75 -4.27 17.69
C SER A 130 -26.48 -4.36 18.56
N ILE A 131 -25.31 -4.20 17.95
CA ILE A 131 -24.00 -4.24 18.61
C ILE A 131 -23.55 -2.82 18.93
N PRO A 132 -23.27 -2.46 20.19
CA PRO A 132 -22.70 -1.17 20.58
C PRO A 132 -21.39 -0.88 19.86
N ILE A 133 -21.17 0.39 19.51
CA ILE A 133 -20.00 0.81 18.71
C ILE A 133 -19.17 1.81 19.47
N LEU A 134 -17.91 1.46 19.71
CA LEU A 134 -16.89 2.32 20.24
C LEU A 134 -16.04 2.90 19.13
N SER A 135 -15.70 4.18 19.19
CA SER A 135 -14.92 4.88 18.17
C SER A 135 -13.70 5.58 18.78
N PRO A 136 -12.55 4.89 18.88
CA PRO A 136 -11.33 5.46 19.43
C PRO A 136 -10.75 6.53 18.50
N ALA A 137 -10.26 7.64 19.06
CA ALA A 137 -9.69 8.75 18.33
C ALA A 137 -8.24 8.51 17.91
N GLY A 138 -7.47 7.75 18.68
CA GLY A 138 -6.05 7.49 18.40
C GLY A 138 -5.58 6.15 18.96
N VAL A 139 -4.29 5.88 18.85
CA VAL A 139 -3.68 4.57 19.17
C VAL A 139 -3.85 4.23 20.66
N GLN A 140 -3.73 5.21 21.56
CA GLN A 140 -3.96 5.00 22.99
C GLN A 140 -5.39 4.54 23.27
N GLU A 141 -6.37 5.19 22.66
CA GLU A 141 -7.77 4.84 22.88
C GLU A 141 -8.17 3.51 22.24
N ILE A 142 -7.45 3.00 21.24
CA ILE A 142 -7.67 1.63 20.75
C ILE A 142 -7.44 0.62 21.88
N ILE A 143 -6.42 0.84 22.71
CA ILE A 143 -6.13 -0.02 23.86
C ILE A 143 -7.21 0.18 24.94
N ASP A 144 -7.51 1.43 25.27
CA ASP A 144 -8.42 1.78 26.37
C ASP A 144 -9.85 1.36 26.07
N TYR A 145 -10.31 1.62 24.87
CA TYR A 145 -11.65 1.24 24.43
C TYR A 145 -11.77 -0.26 24.16
N GLY A 146 -10.67 -0.95 23.82
CA GLY A 146 -10.63 -2.40 23.79
C GLY A 146 -10.92 -3.00 25.18
N LEU A 147 -10.24 -2.51 26.21
CA LEU A 147 -10.46 -2.91 27.62
C LEU A 147 -11.88 -2.55 28.10
N TYR A 148 -12.32 -1.33 27.81
CA TYR A 148 -13.69 -0.89 28.08
C TYR A 148 -14.72 -1.77 27.36
N GLY A 149 -14.48 -2.12 26.12
CA GLY A 149 -15.38 -2.96 25.30
C GLY A 149 -15.59 -4.35 25.91
N TRP A 150 -14.54 -4.97 26.43
CA TRP A 150 -14.70 -6.25 27.14
C TRP A 150 -15.46 -6.07 28.44
N ALA A 151 -15.22 -5.01 29.21
CA ALA A 151 -15.98 -4.72 30.42
C ALA A 151 -17.46 -4.43 30.13
N LEU A 152 -17.76 -3.67 29.07
CA LEU A 152 -19.10 -3.41 28.58
C LEU A 152 -19.78 -4.70 28.12
N SER A 153 -19.10 -5.54 27.35
CA SER A 153 -19.65 -6.82 26.85
C SER A 153 -20.04 -7.74 27.99
N ARG A 154 -19.17 -7.88 29.00
CA ARG A 154 -19.44 -8.65 30.21
C ARG A 154 -20.64 -8.13 30.97
N PHE A 155 -20.74 -6.80 31.13
CA PHE A 155 -21.81 -6.17 31.91
C PHE A 155 -23.18 -6.28 31.23
N SER A 156 -23.22 -6.00 29.92
CA SER A 156 -24.47 -5.91 29.13
C SER A 156 -24.90 -7.23 28.50
N GLY A 157 -23.98 -8.19 28.37
CA GLY A 157 -24.21 -9.42 27.62
C GLY A 157 -24.21 -9.21 26.08
N LEU A 158 -23.81 -8.03 25.59
CA LEU A 158 -23.69 -7.72 24.15
C LEU A 158 -22.29 -8.02 23.66
N TRP A 159 -22.16 -8.30 22.37
CA TRP A 159 -20.90 -8.11 21.66
C TRP A 159 -20.66 -6.60 21.49
N VAL A 160 -19.40 -6.17 21.32
CA VAL A 160 -19.05 -4.76 21.22
C VAL A 160 -18.18 -4.52 20.00
N GLY A 161 -18.61 -3.62 19.11
CA GLY A 161 -17.85 -3.17 17.96
C GLY A 161 -16.81 -2.12 18.35
N LEU A 162 -15.57 -2.30 17.94
CA LEU A 162 -14.50 -1.31 18.07
C LEU A 162 -14.14 -0.81 16.66
N LYS A 163 -14.57 0.40 16.32
CA LYS A 163 -14.33 0.99 15.02
C LYS A 163 -12.91 1.52 14.93
N VAL A 164 -12.06 0.83 14.19
CA VAL A 164 -10.71 1.26 13.91
C VAL A 164 -10.59 1.71 12.47
N MET A 165 -10.44 3.01 12.31
CA MET A 165 -10.25 3.61 11.01
C MET A 165 -8.85 3.37 10.50
N LYS A 166 -8.66 3.34 9.16
CA LYS A 166 -7.34 3.29 8.55
C LYS A 166 -6.38 4.32 9.16
N ASP A 167 -6.82 5.56 9.32
CA ASP A 167 -6.02 6.66 9.86
C ASP A 167 -5.59 6.44 11.32
N THR A 168 -6.29 5.61 12.09
CA THR A 168 -5.97 5.31 13.49
C THR A 168 -5.25 3.99 13.66
N VAL A 169 -5.62 2.94 12.92
CA VAL A 169 -5.03 1.59 13.07
C VAL A 169 -3.69 1.44 12.36
N GLU A 170 -3.47 2.17 11.27
CA GLU A 170 -2.16 2.25 10.59
C GLU A 170 -1.24 3.31 11.22
N ALA A 171 -1.72 4.00 12.25
CA ALA A 171 -0.93 4.94 13.00
C ALA A 171 0.05 4.25 13.96
N THR A 172 1.19 4.88 14.19
CA THR A 172 2.16 4.51 15.22
C THR A 172 2.29 5.70 16.16
N SER A 173 2.15 5.45 17.46
CA SER A 173 2.29 6.50 18.47
C SER A 173 3.01 5.96 19.71
N VAL A 174 3.44 6.86 20.57
CA VAL A 174 3.88 6.52 21.95
C VAL A 174 2.64 6.34 22.81
N VAL A 175 2.54 5.22 23.51
CA VAL A 175 1.40 4.90 24.37
C VAL A 175 1.85 4.51 25.76
N ASP A 176 1.01 4.78 26.75
CA ASP A 176 1.14 4.21 28.09
C ASP A 176 0.55 2.80 28.09
N GLY A 177 1.41 1.82 28.25
CA GLY A 177 1.05 0.39 28.22
C GLY A 177 0.65 -0.18 29.60
N ASN A 178 0.59 0.66 30.65
CA ASN A 178 0.14 0.21 31.98
C ASN A 178 -1.37 0.00 31.95
N ILE A 179 -1.81 -1.24 32.13
CA ILE A 179 -3.24 -1.59 32.13
C ILE A 179 -3.96 -1.13 33.40
N ASP A 180 -3.22 -0.94 34.51
CA ASP A 180 -3.79 -0.53 35.81
C ASP A 180 -4.19 0.96 35.83
N ARG A 181 -3.83 1.75 34.78
CA ARG A 181 -4.23 3.15 34.68
C ARG A 181 -5.70 3.36 34.35
N VAL A 182 -6.42 2.34 33.85
CA VAL A 182 -7.86 2.38 33.57
C VAL A 182 -8.60 1.40 34.46
N SER A 183 -9.74 1.85 35.00
CA SER A 183 -10.67 1.02 35.72
C SER A 183 -12.10 1.36 35.34
N PHE A 184 -12.98 0.38 35.33
CA PHE A 184 -14.37 0.53 34.90
C PHE A 184 -15.32 0.13 35.99
N SER A 185 -16.30 0.99 36.25
CA SER A 185 -17.35 0.78 37.26
C SER A 185 -18.60 0.17 36.63
N SER A 186 -19.19 -0.80 37.29
CA SER A 186 -20.48 -1.35 36.88
C SER A 186 -21.60 -0.55 37.53
N PRO A 187 -22.47 0.12 36.80
CA PRO A 187 -23.59 0.84 37.38
C PRO A 187 -24.61 -0.10 38.03
N PRO A 188 -25.39 0.35 39.02
CA PRO A 188 -26.54 -0.37 39.46
C PRO A 188 -27.56 -0.46 38.35
N TYR A 189 -27.91 -1.70 37.96
CA TYR A 189 -28.81 -1.96 36.87
C TYR A 189 -29.75 -3.11 37.19
N VAL A 190 -31.07 -2.92 36.88
CA VAL A 190 -32.07 -3.97 37.10
C VAL A 190 -32.03 -4.94 35.92
N LYS A 191 -31.58 -6.15 36.18
CA LYS A 191 -31.52 -7.24 35.20
C LYS A 191 -32.78 -8.08 35.22
N PRO A 192 -33.22 -8.61 34.07
CA PRO A 192 -34.32 -9.60 34.01
C PRO A 192 -33.91 -10.91 34.69
N GLU A 193 -34.88 -11.77 34.96
CA GLU A 193 -34.64 -13.11 35.50
C GLU A 193 -33.65 -13.88 34.59
N GLY A 194 -32.65 -14.48 35.19
CA GLY A 194 -31.57 -15.18 34.50
C GLY A 194 -30.47 -14.27 33.92
N GLY A 195 -30.53 -12.94 34.14
CA GLY A 195 -29.49 -12.00 33.70
C GLY A 195 -29.50 -11.65 32.21
N LEU A 196 -28.43 -11.03 31.73
CA LEU A 196 -28.28 -10.53 30.33
C LEU A 196 -27.45 -11.45 29.43
N ASN A 197 -26.68 -12.36 30.01
CA ASN A 197 -25.67 -13.15 29.32
C ASN A 197 -26.26 -14.39 28.62
N ILE A 198 -25.45 -15.08 27.82
CA ILE A 198 -25.81 -16.26 27.06
C ILE A 198 -26.33 -17.41 27.96
N ARG A 199 -27.28 -18.20 27.48
CA ARG A 199 -27.88 -19.36 28.15
C ARG A 199 -28.02 -20.53 27.20
N LEU A 200 -28.13 -21.75 27.74
CA LEU A 200 -28.29 -22.97 26.95
C LEU A 200 -29.63 -23.09 26.27
N VAL A 201 -30.72 -22.89 27.04
CA VAL A 201 -32.08 -22.98 26.50
C VAL A 201 -32.66 -21.57 26.48
N ASP A 202 -32.86 -21.04 25.27
CA ASP A 202 -33.24 -19.67 25.11
C ASP A 202 -34.07 -19.53 23.83
N GLN A 203 -35.28 -18.98 23.91
CA GLN A 203 -36.13 -18.82 22.76
C GLN A 203 -35.81 -17.53 22.01
N PRO A 204 -35.91 -17.49 20.67
CA PRO A 204 -35.59 -16.28 19.92
C PRO A 204 -36.38 -15.04 20.34
N VAL A 205 -37.66 -15.24 20.75
CA VAL A 205 -38.52 -14.14 21.21
C VAL A 205 -38.02 -13.57 22.52
N ASP A 206 -37.60 -14.43 23.46
CA ASP A 206 -37.06 -14.01 24.77
C ASP A 206 -35.68 -13.33 24.62
N GLN A 207 -34.91 -13.76 23.60
CA GLN A 207 -33.64 -13.12 23.26
C GLN A 207 -33.87 -11.70 22.73
N GLU A 208 -34.83 -11.51 21.84
CA GLU A 208 -35.17 -10.20 21.28
C GLU A 208 -35.70 -9.24 22.36
N GLU A 209 -36.64 -9.67 23.19
CA GLU A 209 -37.13 -8.88 24.32
C GLU A 209 -36.00 -8.46 25.25
N ARG A 210 -35.13 -9.40 25.60
CA ARG A 210 -33.97 -9.14 26.45
C ARG A 210 -32.98 -8.18 25.79
N LEU A 211 -32.79 -8.27 24.48
CA LEU A 211 -31.92 -7.40 23.70
C LEU A 211 -32.40 -5.96 23.71
N VAL A 212 -33.68 -5.79 23.36
CA VAL A 212 -34.26 -4.46 23.15
C VAL A 212 -34.58 -3.77 24.47
N ASP A 213 -35.19 -4.47 25.41
CA ASP A 213 -35.70 -3.85 26.64
C ASP A 213 -34.63 -3.71 27.73
N TYR A 214 -33.53 -4.50 27.64
CA TYR A 214 -32.55 -4.52 28.73
C TYR A 214 -31.11 -4.32 28.27
N LYS A 215 -30.60 -5.07 27.28
CA LYS A 215 -29.17 -5.06 26.97
C LYS A 215 -28.72 -3.72 26.41
N ILE A 216 -29.52 -3.08 25.52
CA ILE A 216 -29.17 -1.78 24.91
C ILE A 216 -29.13 -0.68 25.98
N GLU A 217 -30.11 -0.68 26.89
CA GLU A 217 -30.14 0.28 28.00
C GLU A 217 -29.02 0.02 29.03
N ALA A 218 -28.65 -1.24 29.24
CA ALA A 218 -27.48 -1.56 30.06
C ALA A 218 -26.19 -0.96 29.45
N ALA A 219 -26.05 -1.00 28.13
CA ALA A 219 -24.90 -0.37 27.45
C ALA A 219 -24.89 1.16 27.62
N ARG A 220 -26.04 1.84 27.54
CA ARG A 220 -26.13 3.29 27.83
C ARG A 220 -25.78 3.62 29.29
N SER A 221 -26.31 2.81 30.23
CA SER A 221 -26.03 2.99 31.64
C SER A 221 -24.54 2.82 31.96
N PHE A 222 -23.88 1.85 31.33
CA PHE A 222 -22.45 1.62 31.46
C PHE A 222 -21.63 2.76 30.86
N ALA A 223 -22.03 3.28 29.69
CA ALA A 223 -21.39 4.44 29.05
C ALA A 223 -21.44 5.68 29.94
N LYS A 224 -22.60 5.96 30.54
CA LYS A 224 -22.79 7.08 31.49
C LYS A 224 -21.92 6.95 32.73
N GLU A 225 -21.93 5.80 33.39
CA GLU A 225 -21.19 5.56 34.61
C GLU A 225 -19.69 5.73 34.44
N ASN A 226 -19.16 5.28 33.27
CA ASN A 226 -17.74 5.33 32.95
C ASN A 226 -17.33 6.60 32.20
N ASN A 227 -18.27 7.52 31.95
CA ASN A 227 -18.03 8.81 31.33
C ASN A 227 -17.21 8.68 30.00
N ILE A 228 -17.59 7.68 29.16
CA ILE A 228 -16.92 7.43 27.87
C ILE A 228 -17.17 8.57 26.89
N ASP A 229 -18.38 9.16 26.94
CA ASP A 229 -18.79 10.37 26.26
C ASP A 229 -18.59 11.56 27.21
N LYS A 230 -17.92 12.60 26.79
CA LYS A 230 -17.53 13.70 27.70
C LYS A 230 -17.40 15.06 27.06
N CYS A 231 -17.77 16.08 27.81
CA CYS A 231 -17.38 17.45 27.53
C CYS A 231 -15.86 17.61 27.74
N VAL A 232 -15.14 18.08 26.73
CA VAL A 232 -13.68 18.31 26.81
C VAL A 232 -13.39 19.78 27.05
N TRP A 233 -13.85 20.67 26.19
CA TRP A 233 -13.77 22.12 26.40
C TRP A 233 -15.10 22.63 26.94
N LYS A 234 -15.08 23.25 28.09
CA LYS A 234 -16.30 23.68 28.79
C LYS A 234 -16.96 24.91 28.16
N GLY A 235 -16.19 25.80 27.54
CA GLY A 235 -16.72 27.00 26.86
C GLY A 235 -17.27 28.09 27.79
N GLY A 236 -16.74 28.19 29.02
CA GLY A 236 -17.17 29.17 30.02
C GLY A 236 -18.44 28.77 30.77
N GLN A 237 -19.10 29.76 31.42
CA GLN A 237 -20.26 29.48 32.28
C GLN A 237 -21.58 29.23 31.52
N ASN A 238 -21.73 29.71 30.31
CA ASN A 238 -22.94 29.63 29.52
C ASN A 238 -22.64 29.50 28.03
N PRO A 239 -22.04 28.39 27.58
CA PRO A 239 -21.72 28.18 26.18
C PRO A 239 -22.98 28.16 25.33
N LYS A 240 -22.87 28.69 24.08
CA LYS A 240 -23.98 28.77 23.12
C LYS A 240 -23.79 27.87 21.90
N ILE A 241 -22.55 27.57 21.59
CA ILE A 241 -22.21 26.76 20.41
C ILE A 241 -21.48 25.51 20.88
N GLY A 242 -21.98 24.33 20.49
CA GLY A 242 -21.40 23.03 20.81
C GLY A 242 -20.93 22.31 19.55
N PHE A 243 -19.71 21.79 19.58
CA PHE A 243 -19.18 20.90 18.56
C PHE A 243 -19.14 19.46 19.09
N VAL A 244 -19.67 18.54 18.29
CA VAL A 244 -19.72 17.08 18.62
C VAL A 244 -18.96 16.31 17.58
N ALA A 245 -18.07 15.42 18.00
CA ALA A 245 -17.34 14.51 17.13
C ALA A 245 -16.93 13.21 17.85
N ALA A 246 -16.62 12.17 17.07
CA ALA A 246 -16.15 10.89 17.55
C ALA A 246 -14.91 10.42 16.76
N GLY A 247 -14.12 9.54 17.36
CA GLY A 247 -13.01 8.85 16.70
C GLY A 247 -12.05 9.80 15.98
N LYS A 248 -11.69 9.47 14.75
CA LYS A 248 -10.81 10.30 13.92
C LYS A 248 -11.31 11.75 13.82
N ASN A 249 -12.61 11.94 13.59
CA ASN A 249 -13.17 13.29 13.42
C ASN A 249 -13.06 14.15 14.70
N TRP A 250 -12.92 13.54 15.88
CA TRP A 250 -12.58 14.29 17.09
C TRP A 250 -11.20 14.96 16.99
N LEU A 251 -10.18 14.22 16.53
CA LEU A 251 -8.84 14.80 16.35
C LEU A 251 -8.82 15.85 15.23
N ASP A 252 -9.56 15.59 14.16
CA ASP A 252 -9.72 16.53 13.05
C ASP A 252 -10.40 17.82 13.50
N LEU A 253 -11.44 17.75 14.34
CA LEU A 253 -12.12 18.89 14.92
C LEU A 253 -11.18 19.73 15.77
N VAL A 254 -10.45 19.11 16.71
CA VAL A 254 -9.50 19.81 17.59
C VAL A 254 -8.42 20.50 16.72
N HIS A 255 -7.91 19.80 15.72
CA HIS A 255 -6.94 20.39 14.79
C HIS A 255 -7.52 21.56 13.99
N SER A 256 -8.76 21.42 13.50
CA SER A 256 -9.47 22.47 12.76
C SER A 256 -9.68 23.74 13.59
N LEU A 257 -10.03 23.60 14.85
CA LEU A 257 -10.13 24.73 15.77
C LEU A 257 -8.76 25.39 15.97
N SER A 258 -7.70 24.61 16.10
CA SER A 258 -6.33 25.12 16.15
C SER A 258 -5.92 25.89 14.90
N LEU A 259 -6.27 25.38 13.69
CA LEU A 259 -6.05 26.08 12.40
C LEU A 259 -6.76 27.44 12.36
N LEU A 260 -7.93 27.55 12.96
CA LEU A 260 -8.66 28.81 13.11
C LEU A 260 -8.09 29.72 14.22
N GLY A 261 -7.10 29.23 14.96
CA GLY A 261 -6.45 29.92 16.05
C GLY A 261 -7.29 29.96 17.32
N ILE A 262 -8.15 28.96 17.52
CA ILE A 262 -9.01 28.78 18.69
C ILE A 262 -8.40 27.69 19.59
N ASP A 263 -7.99 28.07 20.79
CA ASP A 263 -7.62 27.15 21.85
C ASP A 263 -8.72 27.04 22.93
N GLU A 264 -8.50 26.30 23.99
CA GLU A 264 -9.47 26.15 25.07
C GLU A 264 -9.81 27.49 25.75
N LYS A 265 -8.85 28.39 25.92
CA LYS A 265 -9.07 29.73 26.47
C LYS A 265 -9.89 30.62 25.53
N ASP A 266 -9.60 30.54 24.25
CA ASP A 266 -10.42 31.24 23.25
C ASP A 266 -11.84 30.68 23.22
N SER A 267 -12.01 29.37 23.45
CA SER A 267 -13.33 28.71 23.48
C SER A 267 -14.19 29.24 24.64
N GLU A 268 -13.61 29.47 25.81
CA GLU A 268 -14.30 30.08 26.95
C GLU A 268 -14.79 31.51 26.65
N ARG A 269 -13.98 32.29 25.99
CA ARG A 269 -14.32 33.69 25.58
C ARG A 269 -15.41 33.74 24.52
N LEU A 270 -15.39 32.76 23.60
CA LEU A 270 -16.34 32.68 22.47
C LEU A 270 -17.63 31.93 22.81
N GLY A 271 -17.72 31.33 24.00
CA GLY A 271 -18.89 30.50 24.39
C GLY A 271 -19.02 29.24 23.58
N ILE A 272 -17.89 28.62 23.21
CA ILE A 272 -17.80 27.40 22.41
C ILE A 272 -17.46 26.21 23.33
N THR A 273 -18.26 25.16 23.31
CA THR A 273 -17.98 23.92 24.03
C THR A 273 -17.80 22.77 23.06
N THR A 274 -17.10 21.71 23.50
CA THR A 274 -16.87 20.52 22.68
C THR A 274 -17.27 19.26 23.42
N TYR A 275 -17.88 18.31 22.70
CA TYR A 275 -18.32 17.03 23.23
C TYR A 275 -17.71 15.88 22.43
N LYS A 276 -16.92 15.08 23.09
CA LYS A 276 -16.29 13.89 22.52
C LYS A 276 -17.16 12.67 22.78
N VAL A 277 -17.56 11.98 21.73
CA VAL A 277 -18.32 10.74 21.81
C VAL A 277 -17.38 9.56 21.63
N GLY A 278 -17.34 8.68 22.64
CA GLY A 278 -16.60 7.43 22.62
C GLY A 278 -17.45 6.25 22.17
N GLN A 279 -18.72 6.19 22.66
CA GLN A 279 -19.72 5.20 22.25
C GLN A 279 -20.70 5.82 21.28
N ILE A 280 -20.45 5.64 19.96
CA ILE A 280 -21.25 6.30 18.93
C ILE A 280 -22.64 5.69 18.76
N TRP A 281 -22.87 4.47 19.20
CA TRP A 281 -24.17 3.82 19.27
C TRP A 281 -24.20 2.72 20.34
N PRO A 282 -25.25 2.60 21.16
CA PRO A 282 -26.27 3.63 21.36
C PRO A 282 -25.70 4.82 22.14
N LEU A 283 -26.06 6.04 21.73
CA LEU A 283 -25.57 7.27 22.38
C LEU A 283 -26.07 7.37 23.84
N ASP A 284 -25.21 7.80 24.76
CA ASP A 284 -25.62 8.22 26.10
C ASP A 284 -26.39 9.55 26.04
N THR A 285 -27.69 9.44 25.87
CA THR A 285 -28.59 10.58 25.69
C THR A 285 -28.69 11.46 26.92
N LEU A 286 -28.52 10.91 28.12
CA LEU A 286 -28.67 11.65 29.38
C LEU A 286 -27.49 12.58 29.62
N SER A 287 -26.27 12.10 29.45
CA SER A 287 -25.07 12.95 29.58
C SER A 287 -25.04 13.97 28.46
N PHE A 288 -25.45 13.60 27.24
CA PHE A 288 -25.54 14.48 26.11
C PHE A 288 -26.55 15.62 26.33
N GLU A 289 -27.76 15.32 26.84
CA GLU A 289 -28.79 16.34 27.13
C GLU A 289 -28.29 17.35 28.16
N SER A 290 -27.66 16.87 29.23
CA SER A 290 -27.10 17.73 30.27
C SER A 290 -26.06 18.69 29.71
N TRP A 291 -25.20 18.23 28.82
CA TRP A 291 -24.21 19.08 28.13
C TRP A 291 -24.87 20.07 27.17
N ALA A 292 -25.91 19.62 26.44
CA ALA A 292 -26.58 20.43 25.42
C ALA A 292 -27.54 21.50 25.98
N ASP A 293 -27.81 21.51 27.29
CA ASP A 293 -28.92 22.26 27.87
C ASP A 293 -28.85 23.79 27.62
N THR A 294 -27.64 24.36 27.59
CA THR A 294 -27.43 25.80 27.39
C THR A 294 -27.23 26.21 25.92
N LEU A 295 -27.13 25.24 25.02
CA LEU A 295 -26.71 25.48 23.64
C LEU A 295 -27.85 25.98 22.75
N ASP A 296 -27.55 26.95 21.90
CA ASP A 296 -28.42 27.43 20.83
C ASP A 296 -28.12 26.72 19.49
N LEU A 297 -26.86 26.27 19.31
CA LEU A 297 -26.39 25.59 18.12
C LEU A 297 -25.52 24.39 18.48
N ILE A 298 -25.79 23.25 17.87
CA ILE A 298 -24.97 22.05 17.90
C ILE A 298 -24.47 21.75 16.49
N VAL A 299 -23.17 21.58 16.33
CA VAL A 299 -22.52 21.20 15.07
C VAL A 299 -21.90 19.82 15.22
N VAL A 300 -22.44 18.87 14.50
CA VAL A 300 -21.96 17.46 14.50
C VAL A 300 -20.97 17.27 13.36
N VAL A 301 -19.70 17.08 13.70
CA VAL A 301 -18.62 16.83 12.74
C VAL A 301 -18.50 15.32 12.54
N GLU A 302 -19.05 14.84 11.46
CA GLU A 302 -19.15 13.43 11.18
C GLU A 302 -19.01 13.17 9.67
N GLU A 303 -18.13 12.25 9.30
CA GLU A 303 -17.93 11.83 7.92
C GLU A 303 -18.88 10.68 7.53
N LYS A 304 -18.99 10.37 6.24
CA LYS A 304 -19.89 9.34 5.70
C LYS A 304 -21.35 9.57 6.06
N ARG A 305 -22.15 8.48 6.14
CA ARG A 305 -23.54 8.54 6.56
C ARG A 305 -23.64 8.90 8.05
N LYS A 306 -24.58 9.75 8.37
CA LYS A 306 -24.69 10.39 9.68
C LYS A 306 -25.41 9.48 10.70
N ILE A 307 -24.71 9.09 11.75
CA ILE A 307 -25.21 8.24 12.84
C ILE A 307 -25.43 9.08 14.10
N LEU A 308 -24.41 9.85 14.50
CA LEU A 308 -24.54 10.75 15.67
C LEU A 308 -25.55 11.85 15.41
N GLU A 309 -25.49 12.52 14.24
CA GLU A 309 -26.45 13.54 13.86
C GLU A 309 -27.88 13.01 13.88
N GLY A 310 -28.08 11.76 13.40
CA GLY A 310 -29.39 11.10 13.39
C GLY A 310 -29.94 10.91 14.80
N GLN A 311 -29.16 10.26 15.68
CA GLN A 311 -29.56 10.03 17.07
C GLN A 311 -29.80 11.34 17.85
N ILE A 312 -28.93 12.34 17.66
CA ILE A 312 -29.07 13.65 18.31
C ILE A 312 -30.36 14.35 17.86
N LYS A 313 -30.66 14.37 16.58
CA LYS A 313 -31.89 14.98 16.04
C LYS A 313 -33.14 14.24 16.51
N GLU A 314 -33.14 12.92 16.48
CA GLU A 314 -34.24 12.10 16.98
C GLU A 314 -34.51 12.39 18.45
N TYR A 315 -33.48 12.35 19.30
CA TYR A 315 -33.60 12.60 20.71
C TYR A 315 -34.07 14.02 21.05
N LEU A 316 -33.57 15.02 20.33
CA LEU A 316 -33.90 16.42 20.55
C LEU A 316 -35.20 16.87 19.88
N PHE A 317 -35.84 16.04 19.03
CA PHE A 317 -36.99 16.45 18.25
C PHE A 317 -38.17 16.94 19.14
N ASP A 318 -38.50 16.19 20.16
CA ASP A 318 -39.55 16.54 21.12
C ASP A 318 -39.13 17.54 22.17
N ASN A 319 -37.81 17.76 22.35
CA ASN A 319 -37.25 18.67 23.36
C ASN A 319 -36.17 19.60 22.77
N SER A 320 -36.45 20.17 21.62
CA SER A 320 -35.46 20.96 20.88
C SER A 320 -35.10 22.28 21.57
N LYS A 321 -35.99 22.86 22.36
CA LYS A 321 -35.84 24.17 23.01
C LYS A 321 -35.38 25.26 22.03
N GLY A 322 -35.71 25.13 20.73
CA GLY A 322 -35.27 26.05 19.68
C GLY A 322 -33.82 25.84 19.20
N ARG A 323 -33.12 24.79 19.65
CA ARG A 323 -31.76 24.49 19.23
C ARG A 323 -31.69 24.16 17.75
N ARG A 324 -30.62 24.63 17.11
CA ARG A 324 -30.27 24.25 15.75
C ARG A 324 -29.23 23.13 15.77
N VAL A 325 -29.40 22.13 14.92
CA VAL A 325 -28.45 21.02 14.76
C VAL A 325 -27.99 20.97 13.32
N TYR A 326 -26.72 21.26 13.11
CA TYR A 326 -26.04 21.17 11.82
C TYR A 326 -25.11 19.96 11.81
N GLY A 327 -25.01 19.27 10.66
CA GLY A 327 -24.14 18.13 10.49
C GLY A 327 -23.89 17.87 9.01
N GLY A 328 -24.52 16.84 8.40
CA GLY A 328 -24.44 16.62 6.95
C GLY A 328 -25.00 17.78 6.13
N LYS A 329 -25.97 18.50 6.68
CA LYS A 329 -26.59 19.67 6.03
C LYS A 329 -26.76 20.82 7.01
N LYS A 330 -26.64 22.04 6.46
CA LYS A 330 -27.07 23.30 7.09
C LYS A 330 -28.16 23.90 6.23
N GLN A 331 -29.38 24.02 6.76
CA GLN A 331 -30.53 24.59 6.04
C GLN A 331 -30.75 24.00 4.64
N GLY A 332 -30.60 22.66 4.50
CA GLY A 332 -30.78 21.95 3.23
C GLY A 332 -29.54 21.89 2.32
N VAL A 333 -28.52 22.71 2.56
CA VAL A 333 -27.25 22.71 1.81
C VAL A 333 -26.24 21.75 2.47
N GLU A 334 -25.49 20.98 1.68
CA GLU A 334 -24.45 20.08 2.17
C GLU A 334 -23.41 20.87 2.98
N LEU A 335 -23.17 20.46 4.22
CA LEU A 335 -22.12 20.99 5.10
C LEU A 335 -20.95 20.04 5.18
N PHE A 336 -21.12 18.89 5.84
CA PHE A 336 -20.13 17.83 5.87
C PHE A 336 -20.51 16.69 4.93
N SER A 337 -19.65 16.39 3.96
CA SER A 337 -19.96 15.43 2.91
C SER A 337 -20.14 14.01 3.44
N SER A 338 -21.03 13.23 2.79
CA SER A 338 -21.14 11.78 3.00
C SER A 338 -20.18 10.99 2.09
N LYS A 339 -19.35 11.66 1.29
CA LYS A 339 -18.35 11.05 0.42
C LYS A 339 -16.97 11.13 1.07
N PHE A 340 -16.22 10.06 0.97
CA PHE A 340 -14.84 9.96 1.42
C PHE A 340 -14.66 10.24 2.93
N ALA A 341 -13.45 10.56 3.36
CA ALA A 341 -13.13 11.04 4.69
C ALA A 341 -13.13 12.57 4.71
N LEU A 342 -13.42 13.16 5.84
CA LEU A 342 -13.26 14.59 6.05
C LEU A 342 -11.79 14.93 6.29
N ASP A 343 -11.40 16.15 5.89
CA ASP A 343 -10.08 16.72 6.12
C ASP A 343 -10.13 17.86 7.12
N PRO A 344 -9.14 18.03 8.02
CA PRO A 344 -9.13 19.12 9.01
C PRO A 344 -9.26 20.51 8.38
N VAL A 345 -8.71 20.74 7.19
CA VAL A 345 -8.78 22.04 6.49
C VAL A 345 -10.20 22.29 5.98
N GLU A 346 -10.87 21.24 5.48
CA GLU A 346 -12.28 21.34 5.09
C GLU A 346 -13.17 21.63 6.30
N ILE A 347 -12.94 20.95 7.40
CA ILE A 347 -13.69 21.17 8.66
C ILE A 347 -13.44 22.59 9.15
N ALA A 348 -12.19 23.06 9.16
CA ALA A 348 -11.85 24.43 9.57
C ALA A 348 -12.54 25.49 8.72
N GLU A 349 -12.57 25.34 7.40
CA GLU A 349 -13.31 26.22 6.49
C GLU A 349 -14.81 26.29 6.86
N LYS A 350 -15.45 25.12 7.03
CA LYS A 350 -16.89 25.05 7.33
C LYS A 350 -17.24 25.63 8.71
N ILE A 351 -16.47 25.27 9.72
CA ILE A 351 -16.62 25.77 11.09
C ILE A 351 -16.34 27.27 11.13
N GLY A 352 -15.29 27.74 10.44
CA GLY A 352 -14.93 29.16 10.39
C GLY A 352 -16.09 30.03 9.88
N TYR A 353 -16.74 29.63 8.80
CA TYR A 353 -17.92 30.34 8.29
C TYR A 353 -19.11 30.28 9.25
N ILE A 354 -19.33 29.15 9.94
CA ILE A 354 -20.40 29.06 10.94
C ILE A 354 -20.12 30.03 12.09
N LEU A 355 -18.90 30.08 12.60
CA LEU A 355 -18.51 30.96 13.69
C LEU A 355 -18.58 32.45 13.29
N GLU A 356 -18.24 32.79 12.06
CA GLU A 356 -18.43 34.15 11.52
C GLU A 356 -19.90 34.54 11.50
N GLU A 357 -20.78 33.67 10.99
CA GLU A 357 -22.24 33.90 10.94
C GLU A 357 -22.87 34.03 12.34
N GLU A 358 -22.36 33.27 13.32
CA GLU A 358 -22.84 33.33 14.72
C GLU A 358 -22.21 34.49 15.51
N GLY A 359 -21.46 35.38 14.85
CA GLY A 359 -20.91 36.57 15.48
C GLY A 359 -19.64 36.33 16.32
N CYS A 360 -19.01 35.17 16.19
CA CYS A 360 -17.75 34.83 16.85
C CYS A 360 -16.51 35.30 16.06
N GLY A 361 -16.71 36.04 14.96
CA GLY A 361 -15.65 36.56 14.09
C GLY A 361 -14.71 37.53 14.79
N SER A 362 -13.44 37.13 15.01
CA SER A 362 -12.36 38.01 15.43
C SER A 362 -11.39 38.22 14.26
N ASP A 363 -10.61 39.30 14.25
CA ASP A 363 -9.61 39.56 13.21
C ASP A 363 -8.65 38.36 13.05
N LYS A 364 -8.27 37.71 14.16
CA LYS A 364 -7.42 36.49 14.18
C LYS A 364 -8.11 35.32 13.46
N LEU A 365 -9.39 35.06 13.81
CA LEU A 365 -10.16 33.98 13.20
C LEU A 365 -10.36 34.21 11.71
N LEU A 366 -10.77 35.43 11.31
CA LEU A 366 -11.01 35.75 9.90
C LEU A 366 -9.73 35.71 9.07
N SER A 367 -8.60 36.15 9.62
CA SER A 367 -7.30 36.04 8.95
C SER A 367 -6.90 34.59 8.75
N ASN A 368 -7.08 33.71 9.76
CA ASN A 368 -6.80 32.29 9.67
C ASN A 368 -7.76 31.58 8.72
N LEU A 369 -9.05 31.90 8.76
CA LEU A 369 -10.04 31.37 7.82
C LEU A 369 -9.69 31.71 6.37
N TYR A 370 -9.31 32.97 6.10
CA TYR A 370 -8.86 33.39 4.77
C TYR A 370 -7.64 32.57 4.32
N TYR A 371 -6.69 32.32 5.21
CA TYR A 371 -5.53 31.47 4.92
C TYR A 371 -5.92 30.03 4.60
N VAL A 372 -6.79 29.41 5.41
CA VAL A 372 -7.33 28.05 5.21
C VAL A 372 -8.01 27.92 3.84
N VAL A 373 -8.90 28.85 3.50
CA VAL A 373 -9.63 28.87 2.22
C VAL A 373 -8.69 28.97 1.02
N ASN A 374 -7.68 29.84 1.10
CA ASN A 374 -6.71 30.00 -0.01
C ASN A 374 -5.79 28.79 -0.15
N SER A 375 -5.39 28.16 0.95
CA SER A 375 -4.60 26.94 0.93
C SER A 375 -5.34 25.81 0.22
N ARG A 376 -6.64 25.65 0.48
CA ARG A 376 -7.48 24.65 -0.14
C ARG A 376 -7.69 24.87 -1.65
N LYS A 377 -7.76 26.13 -2.10
CA LYS A 377 -7.83 26.43 -3.55
C LYS A 377 -6.58 25.98 -4.31
N ALA A 378 -5.43 25.93 -3.64
CA ALA A 378 -4.17 25.50 -4.25
C ALA A 378 -4.09 23.98 -4.47
N GLU A 379 -4.97 23.17 -3.87
CA GLU A 379 -5.01 21.71 -4.05
C GLU A 379 -5.50 21.27 -5.44
N ASN A 380 -6.23 22.11 -6.15
CA ASN A 380 -6.86 21.77 -7.44
C ASN A 380 -5.92 21.92 -8.65
N THR A 381 -4.65 21.52 -8.52
CA THR A 381 -3.70 21.49 -9.63
C THR A 381 -3.74 20.15 -10.35
N SER A 382 -3.73 20.14 -11.69
CA SER A 382 -3.66 18.93 -12.47
C SER A 382 -2.33 18.20 -12.25
N GLU A 383 -2.37 16.89 -12.00
CA GLU A 383 -1.17 16.07 -11.88
C GLU A 383 -0.39 16.01 -13.19
N ILE A 384 0.92 16.27 -13.12
CA ILE A 384 1.83 16.19 -14.28
C ILE A 384 2.14 14.72 -14.61
N ALA A 385 2.27 13.87 -13.60
CA ALA A 385 2.49 12.44 -13.71
C ALA A 385 1.97 11.75 -12.43
N SER A 386 1.54 10.50 -12.55
CA SER A 386 1.04 9.72 -11.42
C SER A 386 1.65 8.32 -11.38
N ARG A 387 1.65 7.69 -10.20
CA ARG A 387 2.10 6.31 -10.03
C ARG A 387 0.92 5.39 -9.81
N ILE A 388 0.56 4.67 -10.86
CA ILE A 388 -0.46 3.61 -10.78
C ILE A 388 0.20 2.32 -10.31
N PRO A 389 -0.41 1.57 -9.37
CA PRO A 389 0.09 0.25 -8.96
C PRO A 389 0.27 -0.69 -10.15
N TYR A 390 1.35 -1.48 -10.13
CA TYR A 390 1.72 -2.36 -11.23
C TYR A 390 2.31 -3.68 -10.73
N PHE A 391 2.41 -4.69 -11.63
CA PHE A 391 3.01 -5.96 -11.28
C PHE A 391 4.50 -5.84 -10.94
N CYS A 392 4.92 -6.56 -9.92
CA CYS A 392 6.33 -6.62 -9.53
C CYS A 392 7.21 -7.16 -10.68
N SER A 393 8.49 -6.86 -10.64
CA SER A 393 9.46 -7.46 -11.57
C SER A 393 9.44 -8.97 -11.51
N GLY A 394 9.25 -9.64 -12.66
CA GLY A 394 9.16 -11.09 -12.74
C GLY A 394 7.94 -11.71 -12.04
N CYS A 395 6.87 -10.95 -11.88
CA CYS A 395 5.63 -11.42 -11.27
C CYS A 395 4.97 -12.55 -12.09
N PRO A 396 4.46 -13.62 -11.46
CA PRO A 396 3.70 -14.68 -12.15
C PRO A 396 2.54 -14.14 -12.98
N HIS A 397 1.89 -13.07 -12.51
CA HIS A 397 0.75 -12.47 -13.19
C HIS A 397 1.11 -11.79 -14.52
N ASN A 398 2.39 -11.49 -14.76
CA ASN A 398 2.86 -11.02 -16.06
C ASN A 398 2.54 -12.03 -17.18
N SER A 399 2.59 -13.33 -16.90
CA SER A 399 2.26 -14.41 -17.84
C SER A 399 0.83 -14.93 -17.64
N SER A 400 0.43 -15.22 -16.39
CA SER A 400 -0.83 -15.91 -16.09
C SER A 400 -2.08 -15.11 -16.44
N THR A 401 -2.02 -13.78 -16.46
CA THR A 401 -3.18 -12.93 -16.82
C THR A 401 -3.31 -12.65 -18.32
N LYS A 402 -2.34 -13.06 -19.16
CA LYS A 402 -2.49 -13.02 -20.62
C LYS A 402 -3.52 -14.06 -21.06
N ILE A 403 -4.44 -13.67 -21.94
CA ILE A 403 -5.46 -14.55 -22.53
C ILE A 403 -5.33 -14.59 -24.04
N PRO A 404 -5.88 -15.61 -24.72
CA PRO A 404 -5.89 -15.68 -26.17
C PRO A 404 -6.72 -14.57 -26.80
N GLU A 405 -6.30 -14.12 -27.98
CA GLU A 405 -7.03 -13.15 -28.77
C GLU A 405 -8.50 -13.56 -28.97
N GLY A 406 -9.40 -12.58 -28.92
CA GLY A 406 -10.84 -12.78 -28.98
C GLY A 406 -11.45 -13.45 -27.73
N SER A 407 -10.72 -13.59 -26.66
CA SER A 407 -11.21 -14.03 -25.35
C SER A 407 -11.41 -12.83 -24.42
N ARG A 408 -12.19 -13.05 -23.35
CA ARG A 408 -12.45 -12.06 -22.29
C ARG A 408 -12.18 -12.70 -20.94
N ALA A 409 -11.69 -11.91 -19.97
CA ALA A 409 -11.48 -12.37 -18.62
C ALA A 409 -12.08 -11.42 -17.60
N TYR A 410 -12.41 -11.98 -16.41
CA TYR A 410 -12.68 -11.23 -15.21
C TYR A 410 -11.45 -11.24 -14.29
N ALA A 411 -11.25 -10.13 -13.60
CA ALA A 411 -10.33 -10.05 -12.47
C ALA A 411 -10.97 -10.68 -11.21
N GLY A 412 -10.14 -11.17 -10.31
CA GLY A 412 -10.56 -11.50 -8.95
C GLY A 412 -9.88 -10.58 -7.94
N ILE A 413 -10.17 -10.77 -6.66
CA ILE A 413 -9.53 -10.03 -5.57
C ILE A 413 -8.13 -10.60 -5.32
N GLY A 414 -7.11 -9.75 -5.48
CA GLY A 414 -5.70 -10.11 -5.37
C GLY A 414 -4.84 -9.23 -6.27
N CYS A 415 -3.51 -9.48 -6.33
CA CYS A 415 -2.62 -8.70 -7.19
C CYS A 415 -3.02 -8.74 -8.67
N HIS A 416 -3.64 -9.82 -9.12
CA HIS A 416 -4.16 -9.96 -10.50
C HIS A 416 -5.31 -9.00 -10.83
N TYR A 417 -5.92 -8.35 -9.84
CA TYR A 417 -6.86 -7.25 -10.04
C TYR A 417 -6.29 -6.13 -10.93
N MET A 418 -4.99 -5.84 -10.80
CA MET A 418 -4.31 -4.80 -11.56
C MET A 418 -4.27 -5.08 -13.09
N ALA A 419 -4.60 -6.31 -13.53
CA ALA A 419 -4.69 -6.63 -14.96
C ALA A 419 -5.75 -5.77 -15.69
N GLN A 420 -6.75 -5.26 -14.97
CA GLN A 420 -7.78 -4.35 -15.52
C GLN A 420 -7.19 -3.03 -16.04
N TRP A 421 -6.00 -2.64 -15.56
CA TRP A 421 -5.32 -1.40 -15.97
C TRP A 421 -4.24 -1.63 -17.03
N MET A 422 -4.18 -2.84 -17.65
CA MET A 422 -3.03 -3.28 -18.44
C MET A 422 -3.35 -3.76 -19.87
N ASP A 423 -4.45 -3.37 -20.49
CA ASP A 423 -4.85 -3.80 -21.85
C ASP A 423 -4.74 -5.32 -22.05
N ARG A 424 -5.45 -6.09 -21.21
CA ARG A 424 -5.38 -7.56 -21.22
C ARG A 424 -6.73 -8.21 -21.38
N ASP A 425 -7.68 -7.50 -21.95
CA ASP A 425 -9.08 -7.96 -22.11
C ASP A 425 -9.66 -8.53 -20.79
N THR A 426 -9.17 -8.00 -19.67
CA THR A 426 -9.59 -8.34 -18.32
C THR A 426 -10.34 -7.17 -17.73
N LEU A 427 -11.66 -7.24 -17.72
CA LEU A 427 -12.54 -6.17 -17.31
C LEU A 427 -13.62 -6.70 -16.37
N GLY A 428 -13.89 -5.95 -15.30
CA GLY A 428 -14.85 -6.35 -14.28
C GLY A 428 -14.28 -7.28 -13.23
N TYR A 429 -14.91 -7.25 -12.07
CA TYR A 429 -14.54 -8.04 -10.89
C TYR A 429 -15.76 -8.24 -9.99
N THR A 430 -15.63 -9.14 -9.02
CA THR A 430 -16.62 -9.35 -7.96
C THR A 430 -15.96 -9.19 -6.59
N HIS A 431 -16.74 -9.30 -5.52
CA HIS A 431 -16.23 -9.40 -4.16
C HIS A 431 -15.44 -10.70 -3.98
N MET A 432 -14.62 -10.74 -2.95
CA MET A 432 -13.80 -11.90 -2.59
C MET A 432 -14.66 -13.13 -2.30
N GLY A 433 -14.41 -14.21 -3.02
CA GLY A 433 -15.15 -15.46 -2.93
C GLY A 433 -16.39 -15.57 -3.83
N GLY A 434 -16.72 -14.50 -4.58
CA GLY A 434 -17.78 -14.52 -5.59
C GLY A 434 -17.27 -14.61 -7.04
N GLU A 435 -15.95 -14.86 -7.21
CA GLU A 435 -15.29 -14.88 -8.52
C GLU A 435 -15.93 -15.90 -9.45
N GLY A 436 -16.41 -15.46 -10.61
CA GLY A 436 -17.09 -16.27 -11.63
C GLY A 436 -18.59 -16.43 -11.44
N ALA A 437 -19.14 -16.13 -10.26
CA ALA A 437 -20.59 -16.20 -10.05
C ALA A 437 -21.36 -15.13 -10.85
N ASN A 438 -20.75 -13.97 -11.12
CA ASN A 438 -21.32 -12.95 -12.01
C ASN A 438 -21.55 -13.49 -13.44
N TRP A 439 -20.67 -14.37 -13.92
CA TRP A 439 -20.86 -14.99 -15.24
C TRP A 439 -22.07 -15.93 -15.28
N ILE A 440 -22.42 -16.59 -14.19
CA ILE A 440 -23.64 -17.40 -14.11
C ILE A 440 -24.87 -16.55 -14.47
N GLY A 441 -24.92 -15.32 -13.95
CA GLY A 441 -26.03 -14.39 -14.22
C GLY A 441 -25.93 -13.73 -15.61
N GLU A 442 -24.71 -13.50 -16.14
CA GLU A 442 -24.50 -12.83 -17.42
C GLU A 442 -24.62 -13.77 -18.63
N ALA A 443 -24.14 -15.00 -18.54
CA ALA A 443 -24.03 -15.95 -19.65
C ALA A 443 -25.32 -16.15 -20.42
N PRO A 444 -26.52 -16.28 -19.80
CA PRO A 444 -27.78 -16.45 -20.52
C PRO A 444 -28.17 -15.27 -21.40
N PHE A 445 -27.59 -14.09 -21.16
CA PHE A 445 -27.94 -12.82 -21.82
C PHE A 445 -26.78 -12.26 -22.67
N SER A 446 -25.67 -12.98 -22.77
CA SER A 446 -24.46 -12.55 -23.48
C SER A 446 -24.28 -13.35 -24.77
N SER A 447 -23.84 -12.67 -25.82
CA SER A 447 -23.35 -13.33 -27.04
C SER A 447 -21.98 -13.98 -26.88
N THR A 448 -21.27 -13.70 -25.77
CA THR A 448 -19.98 -14.30 -25.45
C THR A 448 -20.18 -15.75 -25.00
N GLY A 449 -19.58 -16.70 -25.71
CA GLY A 449 -19.75 -18.12 -25.41
C GLY A 449 -18.91 -18.66 -24.26
N HIS A 450 -17.87 -17.93 -23.83
CA HIS A 450 -16.92 -18.37 -22.81
C HIS A 450 -16.15 -17.21 -22.22
N VAL A 451 -15.78 -17.30 -20.92
CA VAL A 451 -14.91 -16.32 -20.24
C VAL A 451 -13.85 -17.04 -19.42
N PHE A 452 -12.74 -16.34 -19.17
CA PHE A 452 -11.75 -16.73 -18.18
C PHE A 452 -12.01 -15.99 -16.86
N GLN A 453 -11.92 -16.70 -15.72
CA GLN A 453 -11.98 -16.11 -14.39
C GLN A 453 -10.66 -16.29 -13.67
N ASN A 454 -9.97 -15.19 -13.37
CA ASN A 454 -8.76 -15.23 -12.54
C ASN A 454 -9.16 -15.29 -11.05
N ILE A 455 -8.54 -16.19 -10.30
CA ILE A 455 -8.73 -16.34 -8.86
C ILE A 455 -7.40 -16.70 -8.19
N GLY A 456 -7.02 -16.03 -7.11
CA GLY A 456 -5.82 -16.38 -6.34
C GLY A 456 -6.05 -17.58 -5.43
N ASP A 457 -4.97 -18.27 -5.06
CA ASP A 457 -4.99 -19.41 -4.12
C ASP A 457 -5.54 -19.03 -2.74
N GLY A 458 -5.19 -17.85 -2.21
CA GLY A 458 -5.75 -17.34 -0.96
C GLY A 458 -7.27 -17.14 -1.03
N THR A 459 -7.79 -16.53 -2.11
CA THR A 459 -9.24 -16.37 -2.31
C THR A 459 -9.95 -17.69 -2.55
N TYR A 460 -9.33 -18.61 -3.29
CA TYR A 460 -9.83 -19.97 -3.47
C TYR A 460 -10.03 -20.66 -2.11
N ASN A 461 -9.02 -20.61 -1.25
CA ASN A 461 -9.05 -21.21 0.08
C ASN A 461 -10.07 -20.53 1.01
N HIS A 462 -10.15 -19.22 0.97
CA HIS A 462 -11.06 -18.44 1.78
C HIS A 462 -12.54 -18.79 1.54
N SER A 463 -13.00 -18.78 0.28
CA SER A 463 -14.40 -19.04 -0.07
C SER A 463 -14.65 -19.23 -1.56
N GLY A 464 -13.68 -19.00 -2.42
CA GLY A 464 -13.86 -19.05 -3.88
C GLY A 464 -14.27 -20.41 -4.43
N ILE A 465 -13.97 -21.50 -3.72
CA ILE A 465 -14.44 -22.85 -4.08
C ILE A 465 -15.98 -22.94 -4.14
N GLN A 466 -16.69 -22.15 -3.34
CA GLN A 466 -18.17 -22.12 -3.36
C GLN A 466 -18.71 -21.52 -4.66
N ALA A 467 -18.05 -20.46 -5.18
CA ALA A 467 -18.42 -19.87 -6.46
C ALA A 467 -18.16 -20.85 -7.63
N ILE A 468 -17.09 -21.64 -7.56
CA ILE A 468 -16.82 -22.69 -8.54
C ILE A 468 -17.90 -23.79 -8.51
N ARG A 469 -18.34 -24.20 -7.30
CA ARG A 469 -19.45 -25.16 -7.15
C ARG A 469 -20.75 -24.64 -7.76
N ALA A 470 -21.04 -23.35 -7.55
CA ALA A 470 -22.22 -22.70 -8.16
C ALA A 470 -22.11 -22.68 -9.68
N ALA A 471 -20.95 -22.38 -10.24
CA ALA A 471 -20.71 -22.40 -11.68
C ALA A 471 -20.88 -23.82 -12.27
N VAL A 472 -20.35 -24.85 -11.59
CA VAL A 472 -20.53 -26.26 -11.98
C VAL A 472 -22.02 -26.64 -11.96
N SER A 473 -22.75 -26.26 -10.93
CA SER A 473 -24.20 -26.52 -10.83
C SER A 473 -25.00 -25.83 -11.91
N SER A 474 -24.54 -24.71 -12.43
CA SER A 474 -25.20 -23.91 -13.46
C SER A 474 -24.78 -24.29 -14.89
N ASP A 475 -23.83 -25.21 -15.06
CA ASP A 475 -23.27 -25.72 -16.32
C ASP A 475 -22.85 -24.61 -17.32
N VAL A 476 -22.39 -23.47 -16.80
CA VAL A 476 -21.92 -22.34 -17.64
C VAL A 476 -20.53 -22.60 -18.20
N ASN A 477 -20.23 -22.05 -19.39
CA ASN A 477 -18.92 -22.17 -20.00
C ASN A 477 -17.95 -21.15 -19.39
N VAL A 478 -17.10 -21.58 -18.47
CA VAL A 478 -16.07 -20.74 -17.84
C VAL A 478 -14.82 -21.53 -17.55
N THR A 479 -13.66 -20.91 -17.78
CA THR A 479 -12.38 -21.45 -17.34
C THR A 479 -11.87 -20.67 -16.13
N TYR A 480 -11.83 -21.29 -14.97
CA TYR A 480 -11.16 -20.75 -13.81
C TYR A 480 -9.64 -20.87 -13.94
N LYS A 481 -8.92 -19.77 -13.74
CA LYS A 481 -7.47 -19.79 -13.61
C LYS A 481 -7.12 -19.64 -12.13
N ILE A 482 -6.81 -20.74 -11.47
CA ILE A 482 -6.35 -20.73 -10.07
C ILE A 482 -4.88 -20.35 -10.08
N LEU A 483 -4.60 -19.11 -9.71
CA LEU A 483 -3.26 -18.51 -9.73
C LEU A 483 -2.52 -18.89 -8.46
N PHE A 484 -2.05 -20.15 -8.40
CA PHE A 484 -1.39 -20.71 -7.24
C PHE A 484 0.04 -20.16 -7.13
N ASN A 485 0.23 -19.22 -6.23
CA ASN A 485 1.53 -18.56 -6.04
C ASN A 485 2.14 -18.81 -4.65
N ASP A 486 1.58 -19.73 -3.90
CA ASP A 486 2.02 -20.21 -2.58
C ASP A 486 2.18 -19.07 -1.56
N ALA A 487 1.30 -18.07 -1.66
CA ALA A 487 1.30 -16.95 -0.74
C ALA A 487 0.03 -16.11 -0.86
N VAL A 488 -0.53 -15.66 0.25
CA VAL A 488 -1.50 -14.56 0.28
C VAL A 488 -0.73 -13.26 0.03
N ALA A 489 -0.40 -13.04 -1.27
CA ALA A 489 0.65 -12.11 -1.70
C ALA A 489 0.30 -10.64 -1.45
N MET A 490 -0.99 -10.29 -1.42
CA MET A 490 -1.44 -8.91 -1.24
C MET A 490 -1.32 -8.44 0.21
N THR A 491 -1.53 -9.33 1.16
CA THR A 491 -1.56 -9.02 2.60
C THR A 491 -0.25 -9.32 3.33
N GLY A 492 0.80 -9.76 2.63
CA GLY A 492 2.12 -9.90 3.22
C GLY A 492 2.89 -11.17 2.90
N GLY A 493 2.28 -12.06 2.13
CA GLY A 493 2.91 -13.32 1.74
C GLY A 493 2.82 -14.37 2.83
N GLN A 494 1.74 -14.37 3.61
CA GLN A 494 1.40 -15.49 4.51
C GLN A 494 1.17 -16.75 3.69
N GLY A 495 1.44 -17.92 4.28
CA GLY A 495 1.06 -19.19 3.70
C GLY A 495 -0.46 -19.39 3.69
N ASN A 496 -0.95 -20.28 2.85
CA ASN A 496 -2.35 -20.66 2.87
C ASN A 496 -2.66 -21.52 4.11
N ASP A 497 -3.77 -21.20 4.79
CA ASP A 497 -4.21 -21.93 5.97
C ASP A 497 -4.63 -23.36 5.62
N GLY A 498 -4.55 -24.25 6.61
CA GLY A 498 -4.92 -25.66 6.46
C GLY A 498 -3.99 -26.47 5.56
N GLY A 499 -2.80 -25.95 5.20
CA GLY A 499 -1.82 -26.63 4.36
C GLY A 499 -2.32 -26.89 2.94
N LEU A 500 -3.08 -25.95 2.36
CA LEU A 500 -3.53 -26.03 0.97
C LEU A 500 -2.32 -25.98 0.04
N ASP A 501 -2.17 -27.01 -0.78
CA ASP A 501 -1.21 -27.09 -1.87
C ASP A 501 -1.90 -27.29 -3.24
N ALA A 502 -1.14 -27.22 -4.32
CA ALA A 502 -1.69 -27.31 -5.66
C ALA A 502 -2.33 -28.69 -5.95
N SER A 503 -1.82 -29.77 -5.33
CA SER A 503 -2.36 -31.12 -5.52
C SER A 503 -3.75 -31.27 -4.89
N ARG A 504 -3.94 -30.68 -3.71
CA ARG A 504 -5.26 -30.61 -3.05
C ARG A 504 -6.24 -29.78 -3.85
N VAL A 505 -5.83 -28.63 -4.35
CA VAL A 505 -6.66 -27.79 -5.24
C VAL A 505 -7.14 -28.62 -6.45
N VAL A 506 -6.25 -29.35 -7.12
CA VAL A 506 -6.62 -30.21 -8.27
C VAL A 506 -7.58 -31.31 -7.85
N ALA A 507 -7.36 -31.97 -6.72
CA ALA A 507 -8.23 -33.02 -6.21
C ALA A 507 -9.63 -32.50 -5.85
N GLU A 508 -9.70 -31.33 -5.18
CA GLU A 508 -10.97 -30.68 -4.83
C GLU A 508 -11.75 -30.25 -6.07
N LEU A 509 -11.10 -29.65 -7.09
CA LEU A 509 -11.75 -29.27 -8.35
C LEU A 509 -12.36 -30.48 -9.08
N ASN A 510 -11.63 -31.59 -9.14
CA ASN A 510 -12.16 -32.82 -9.70
C ASN A 510 -13.34 -33.39 -8.89
N ALA A 511 -13.24 -33.35 -7.57
CA ALA A 511 -14.28 -33.88 -6.68
C ALA A 511 -15.58 -33.09 -6.75
N ILE A 512 -15.52 -31.77 -6.99
CA ILE A 512 -16.72 -30.93 -7.15
C ILE A 512 -17.30 -30.95 -8.56
N GLY A 513 -16.71 -31.68 -9.50
CA GLY A 513 -17.26 -31.91 -10.83
C GLY A 513 -16.79 -30.94 -11.92
N VAL A 514 -15.67 -30.28 -11.75
CA VAL A 514 -15.03 -29.51 -12.84
C VAL A 514 -14.66 -30.47 -13.97
N LYS A 515 -15.16 -30.21 -15.19
CA LYS A 515 -15.09 -31.16 -16.32
C LYS A 515 -13.67 -31.41 -16.82
N LYS A 516 -12.84 -30.38 -16.82
CA LYS A 516 -11.44 -30.47 -17.24
C LYS A 516 -10.56 -29.63 -16.32
N VAL A 517 -9.60 -30.29 -15.68
CA VAL A 517 -8.57 -29.64 -14.85
C VAL A 517 -7.21 -29.90 -15.49
N VAL A 518 -6.44 -28.84 -15.69
CA VAL A 518 -5.06 -28.93 -16.17
C VAL A 518 -4.12 -28.16 -15.26
N VAL A 519 -2.87 -28.59 -15.18
CA VAL A 519 -1.83 -27.91 -14.40
C VAL A 519 -0.86 -27.24 -15.36
N VAL A 520 -0.55 -25.97 -15.10
CA VAL A 520 0.48 -25.22 -15.83
C VAL A 520 1.50 -24.72 -14.79
N TYR A 521 2.75 -25.02 -14.97
CA TYR A 521 3.80 -24.75 -13.98
C TYR A 521 5.03 -24.05 -14.58
N ASP A 522 5.76 -23.31 -13.76
CA ASP A 522 7.11 -22.82 -14.09
C ASP A 522 8.13 -23.92 -13.76
N GLU A 523 9.00 -24.30 -14.68
CA GLU A 523 10.06 -25.29 -14.51
C GLU A 523 10.99 -25.07 -13.29
N LYS A 524 10.99 -23.85 -12.73
CA LYS A 524 11.77 -23.48 -11.56
C LYS A 524 11.08 -23.78 -10.23
N GLU A 525 9.81 -24.20 -10.29
CA GLU A 525 9.05 -24.62 -9.11
C GLU A 525 9.32 -26.08 -8.80
N ASP A 526 9.39 -26.41 -7.51
CA ASP A 526 9.51 -27.79 -7.04
C ASP A 526 8.11 -28.42 -6.98
N VAL A 527 7.67 -28.98 -8.11
CA VAL A 527 6.35 -29.59 -8.25
C VAL A 527 6.48 -31.10 -8.19
N ASN A 528 5.87 -31.71 -7.17
CA ASN A 528 5.79 -33.19 -7.10
C ASN A 528 4.60 -33.68 -7.94
N PHE A 529 4.89 -34.19 -9.14
CA PHE A 529 3.88 -34.64 -10.09
C PHE A 529 3.19 -35.96 -9.64
N ASP A 530 3.81 -36.76 -8.79
CA ASP A 530 3.24 -38.00 -8.28
C ASP A 530 2.01 -37.78 -7.38
N LEU A 531 1.82 -36.55 -6.90
CA LEU A 531 0.64 -36.16 -6.11
C LEU A 531 -0.58 -35.86 -6.97
N PHE A 532 -0.44 -35.70 -8.29
CA PHE A 532 -1.58 -35.48 -9.18
C PHE A 532 -2.14 -36.81 -9.69
N ASN A 533 -3.46 -36.82 -9.92
CA ASN A 533 -4.06 -37.97 -10.61
C ASN A 533 -3.43 -38.12 -12.00
N PRO A 534 -3.04 -39.33 -12.46
CA PRO A 534 -2.42 -39.54 -13.76
C PRO A 534 -3.23 -39.04 -14.97
N SER A 535 -4.53 -38.82 -14.83
CA SER A 535 -5.39 -38.21 -15.87
C SER A 535 -5.26 -36.72 -16.03
N VAL A 536 -4.58 -36.05 -15.11
CA VAL A 536 -4.40 -34.58 -15.13
C VAL A 536 -3.25 -34.20 -16.06
N GLU A 537 -3.55 -33.48 -17.11
CA GLU A 537 -2.54 -33.00 -18.05
C GLU A 537 -1.71 -31.86 -17.40
N THR A 538 -0.39 -31.96 -17.53
CA THR A 538 0.57 -30.99 -16.98
C THR A 538 1.35 -30.35 -18.13
N TYR A 539 1.56 -29.03 -18.06
CA TYR A 539 2.22 -28.24 -19.10
C TYR A 539 3.21 -27.25 -18.50
N GLU A 540 4.33 -27.00 -19.16
CA GLU A 540 5.21 -25.91 -18.81
C GLU A 540 4.54 -24.55 -19.18
N ARG A 541 4.82 -23.50 -18.44
CA ARG A 541 4.17 -22.16 -18.57
C ARG A 541 4.32 -21.53 -19.97
N SER A 542 5.30 -21.92 -20.77
CA SER A 542 5.41 -21.49 -22.18
C SER A 542 4.23 -21.94 -23.02
N GLU A 543 3.60 -23.05 -22.67
CA GLU A 543 2.44 -23.62 -23.34
C GLU A 543 1.10 -22.98 -22.93
N LEU A 544 1.11 -22.07 -21.94
CA LEU A 544 -0.12 -21.50 -21.36
C LEU A 544 -1.09 -20.97 -22.44
N GLN A 545 -0.59 -20.30 -23.48
CA GLN A 545 -1.46 -19.75 -24.54
C GLN A 545 -2.13 -20.87 -25.34
N ASN A 546 -1.40 -21.94 -25.65
CA ASN A 546 -1.95 -23.09 -26.37
C ASN A 546 -2.96 -23.86 -25.51
N VAL A 547 -2.67 -24.01 -24.22
CA VAL A 547 -3.58 -24.62 -23.24
C VAL A 547 -4.87 -23.81 -23.13
N GLN A 548 -4.79 -22.50 -23.01
CA GLN A 548 -5.97 -21.62 -22.96
C GLN A 548 -6.80 -21.68 -24.24
N LYS A 549 -6.17 -21.71 -25.43
CA LYS A 549 -6.88 -21.87 -26.71
C LYS A 549 -7.61 -23.21 -26.81
N LYS A 550 -7.05 -24.28 -26.23
CA LYS A 550 -7.65 -25.61 -26.20
C LYS A 550 -8.81 -25.66 -25.20
N ILE A 551 -8.59 -25.23 -23.97
CA ILE A 551 -9.53 -25.40 -22.87
C ILE A 551 -10.76 -24.47 -22.98
N ARG A 552 -10.65 -23.32 -23.64
CA ARG A 552 -11.81 -22.42 -23.85
C ARG A 552 -12.92 -23.04 -24.71
N ASN A 553 -12.63 -24.13 -25.42
CA ASN A 553 -13.61 -24.85 -26.24
C ASN A 553 -14.33 -25.95 -25.46
N GLU A 554 -13.89 -26.24 -24.24
CA GLU A 554 -14.55 -27.22 -23.38
C GLU A 554 -15.91 -26.68 -22.92
N LYS A 555 -16.91 -27.58 -22.93
CA LYS A 555 -18.27 -27.27 -22.47
C LYS A 555 -18.38 -27.39 -20.96
N GLY A 556 -19.02 -26.41 -20.33
CA GLY A 556 -19.17 -26.32 -18.87
C GLY A 556 -17.95 -25.69 -18.19
N VAL A 557 -17.75 -26.04 -16.94
CA VAL A 557 -16.66 -25.47 -16.12
C VAL A 557 -15.37 -26.25 -16.30
N SER A 558 -14.30 -25.51 -16.61
CA SER A 558 -12.94 -26.01 -16.67
C SER A 558 -12.01 -25.19 -15.78
N ALA A 559 -10.82 -25.73 -15.49
CA ALA A 559 -9.85 -25.05 -14.63
C ALA A 559 -8.40 -25.23 -15.10
N ILE A 560 -7.61 -24.16 -14.93
CA ILE A 560 -6.15 -24.16 -15.06
C ILE A 560 -5.58 -23.86 -13.67
N VAL A 561 -4.85 -24.79 -13.07
CA VAL A 561 -4.07 -24.52 -11.86
C VAL A 561 -2.69 -24.07 -12.31
N TYR A 562 -2.42 -22.78 -12.16
CA TYR A 562 -1.17 -22.14 -12.60
C TYR A 562 -0.21 -22.00 -11.42
N ILE A 563 0.87 -22.78 -11.42
CA ILE A 563 1.83 -22.88 -10.31
C ILE A 563 3.06 -22.04 -10.62
N GLN A 564 3.20 -20.92 -9.91
CA GLN A 564 4.41 -20.11 -9.94
C GLN A 564 4.46 -19.21 -8.69
N THR A 565 5.47 -19.38 -7.85
CA THR A 565 5.66 -18.64 -6.60
C THR A 565 5.68 -17.13 -6.82
N CYS A 566 5.04 -16.39 -5.91
CA CYS A 566 5.04 -14.92 -5.89
C CYS A 566 6.46 -14.34 -5.98
N ALA A 567 6.71 -13.38 -6.87
CA ALA A 567 8.04 -12.80 -7.09
C ALA A 567 8.65 -12.17 -5.83
N ALA A 568 7.84 -11.53 -4.98
CA ALA A 568 8.29 -10.97 -3.72
C ALA A 568 8.70 -12.06 -2.72
N GLU A 569 7.91 -13.15 -2.62
CA GLU A 569 8.23 -14.30 -1.78
C GLU A 569 9.45 -15.05 -2.30
N LYS A 570 9.54 -15.26 -3.61
CA LYS A 570 10.70 -15.88 -4.26
C LYS A 570 12.00 -15.14 -3.88
N ARG A 571 11.98 -13.80 -3.92
CA ARG A 571 13.12 -12.96 -3.51
C ARG A 571 13.44 -13.11 -2.01
N ARG A 572 12.42 -13.14 -1.14
CA ARG A 572 12.59 -13.38 0.31
C ARG A 572 13.17 -14.77 0.60
N ARG A 573 12.62 -15.79 -0.04
CA ARG A 573 13.04 -17.19 0.15
C ARG A 573 14.47 -17.39 -0.35
N ARG A 574 14.87 -16.80 -1.47
CA ARG A 574 16.26 -16.80 -1.98
C ARG A 574 17.23 -16.16 -0.99
N LYS A 575 16.92 -14.98 -0.46
CA LYS A 575 17.76 -14.31 0.57
C LYS A 575 17.93 -15.16 1.84
N ARG A 576 17.02 -16.12 2.10
CA ARG A 576 17.08 -17.06 3.23
C ARG A 576 17.61 -18.46 2.86
N GLY A 577 18.04 -18.66 1.63
CA GLY A 577 18.49 -19.98 1.13
C GLY A 577 17.36 -21.02 1.01
N LYS A 578 16.10 -20.60 1.01
CA LYS A 578 14.90 -21.49 0.98
C LYS A 578 14.25 -21.59 -0.40
N PHE A 579 14.86 -21.03 -1.43
CA PHE A 579 14.41 -21.15 -2.82
C PHE A 579 15.62 -21.07 -3.75
N PRO A 580 15.66 -21.86 -4.83
CA PRO A 580 16.76 -21.84 -5.78
C PRO A 580 17.02 -20.44 -6.34
N ASP A 581 18.27 -19.98 -6.28
CA ASP A 581 18.69 -18.75 -6.94
C ASP A 581 19.53 -19.11 -8.17
N PRO A 582 18.99 -19.06 -9.39
CA PRO A 582 19.73 -19.44 -10.58
C PRO A 582 21.01 -18.61 -10.70
N ASP A 583 22.14 -19.31 -10.91
CA ASP A 583 23.41 -18.68 -11.25
C ASP A 583 23.40 -18.24 -12.72
N LYS A 584 22.40 -17.41 -13.06
CA LYS A 584 22.19 -16.89 -14.42
C LYS A 584 21.62 -15.47 -14.31
N ARG A 585 22.16 -14.56 -15.09
CA ARG A 585 21.69 -13.17 -15.20
C ARG A 585 21.40 -12.82 -16.64
N VAL A 586 20.50 -11.88 -16.83
CA VAL A 586 20.16 -11.34 -18.16
C VAL A 586 20.87 -10.00 -18.34
N PHE A 587 21.44 -9.81 -19.50
CA PHE A 587 22.06 -8.56 -19.93
C PHE A 587 21.54 -8.18 -21.32
N ILE A 588 21.33 -6.89 -21.58
CA ILE A 588 20.99 -6.36 -22.88
C ILE A 588 22.19 -5.57 -23.39
N ASN A 589 22.78 -6.00 -24.51
CA ASN A 589 23.80 -5.21 -25.18
C ASN A 589 23.12 -3.99 -25.84
N THR A 590 23.41 -2.80 -25.28
CA THR A 590 22.80 -1.53 -25.72
C THR A 590 23.17 -1.14 -27.16
N ASP A 591 24.33 -1.60 -27.69
CA ASP A 591 24.72 -1.31 -29.06
C ASP A 591 23.88 -2.11 -30.05
N VAL A 592 23.51 -3.35 -29.70
CA VAL A 592 22.62 -4.21 -30.49
C VAL A 592 21.16 -3.79 -30.34
N CYS A 593 20.77 -3.30 -29.17
CA CYS A 593 19.38 -2.91 -28.89
C CYS A 593 18.87 -1.80 -29.81
N GLU A 594 17.69 -1.98 -30.40
CA GLU A 594 17.01 -0.96 -31.24
C GLU A 594 15.99 -0.13 -30.43
N GLY A 595 15.78 -0.41 -29.16
CA GLY A 595 14.78 0.29 -28.37
C GLY A 595 13.31 -0.06 -28.70
N CYS A 596 13.09 -1.12 -29.47
CA CYS A 596 11.77 -1.49 -30.03
C CYS A 596 10.71 -1.88 -28.99
N GLY A 597 11.08 -2.09 -27.73
CA GLY A 597 10.15 -2.42 -26.63
C GLY A 597 9.62 -3.86 -26.59
N ASP A 598 9.95 -4.73 -27.54
CA ASP A 598 9.48 -6.13 -27.55
C ASP A 598 9.72 -6.86 -26.23
N CYS A 599 10.86 -6.64 -25.60
CA CYS A 599 11.19 -7.21 -24.28
C CYS A 599 10.16 -6.82 -23.19
N GLY A 600 9.66 -5.59 -23.21
CA GLY A 600 8.59 -5.12 -22.34
C GLY A 600 7.27 -5.83 -22.61
N VAL A 601 6.87 -5.92 -23.87
CA VAL A 601 5.66 -6.62 -24.32
C VAL A 601 5.69 -8.10 -23.91
N GLN A 602 6.85 -8.78 -24.08
CA GLN A 602 7.00 -10.19 -23.73
C GLN A 602 6.90 -10.43 -22.22
N SER A 603 7.60 -9.62 -21.42
CA SER A 603 7.75 -9.86 -19.99
C SER A 603 6.86 -9.00 -19.10
N ASN A 604 6.36 -7.87 -19.60
CA ASN A 604 5.65 -6.86 -18.79
C ASN A 604 6.43 -6.48 -17.49
N CYS A 605 7.75 -6.39 -17.58
CA CYS A 605 8.65 -6.35 -16.44
C CYS A 605 9.28 -4.97 -16.24
N VAL A 606 9.05 -4.37 -15.08
CA VAL A 606 9.59 -3.05 -14.69
C VAL A 606 11.09 -3.07 -14.31
N SER A 607 11.79 -4.22 -14.40
CA SER A 607 13.26 -4.26 -14.34
C SER A 607 13.91 -3.92 -15.68
N ILE A 608 13.13 -3.80 -16.76
CA ILE A 608 13.64 -3.28 -18.03
C ILE A 608 13.57 -1.76 -17.94
N ILE A 609 14.73 -1.12 -17.98
CA ILE A 609 14.87 0.32 -17.85
C ILE A 609 15.34 0.98 -19.16
N PRO A 610 15.00 2.23 -19.40
CA PRO A 610 15.52 2.99 -20.53
C PRO A 610 16.96 3.42 -20.26
N VAL A 611 17.76 3.46 -21.30
CA VAL A 611 19.11 4.04 -21.31
C VAL A 611 19.23 4.97 -22.51
N GLN A 612 19.62 6.21 -22.27
CA GLN A 612 19.87 7.17 -23.33
C GLN A 612 21.25 6.94 -23.93
N THR A 613 21.33 6.88 -25.24
CA THR A 613 22.57 6.77 -26.00
C THR A 613 22.56 7.75 -27.15
N GLU A 614 23.73 8.00 -27.76
CA GLU A 614 23.79 8.85 -28.97
C GLU A 614 22.99 8.26 -30.14
N LEU A 615 22.81 6.95 -30.18
CA LEU A 615 22.02 6.26 -31.18
C LEU A 615 20.56 6.03 -30.75
N GLY A 616 20.05 6.91 -29.91
CA GLY A 616 18.67 6.88 -29.40
C GLY A 616 18.50 6.10 -28.09
N ARG A 617 17.24 6.00 -27.67
CA ARG A 617 16.84 5.38 -26.38
C ARG A 617 16.89 3.86 -26.48
N LYS A 618 17.71 3.24 -25.70
CA LYS A 618 17.92 1.77 -25.62
C LYS A 618 17.28 1.19 -24.36
N ARG A 619 17.47 -0.11 -24.13
CA ARG A 619 16.97 -0.84 -22.95
C ARG A 619 18.14 -1.50 -22.23
N ALA A 620 18.05 -1.56 -20.90
CA ALA A 620 18.94 -2.33 -20.03
C ALA A 620 18.14 -3.07 -18.96
N ILE A 621 18.79 -3.96 -18.23
CA ILE A 621 18.19 -4.67 -17.09
C ILE A 621 18.72 -4.04 -15.79
N ASP A 622 17.82 -3.54 -14.96
CA ASP A 622 18.18 -3.20 -13.60
C ASP A 622 18.40 -4.48 -12.78
N GLN A 623 19.64 -4.82 -12.55
CA GLN A 623 20.05 -6.05 -11.86
C GLN A 623 19.61 -6.08 -10.40
N SER A 624 19.42 -4.91 -9.76
CA SER A 624 19.00 -4.81 -8.36
C SER A 624 17.51 -5.18 -8.17
N SER A 625 16.66 -4.89 -9.15
CA SER A 625 15.23 -5.20 -9.13
C SER A 625 14.87 -6.50 -9.86
N CYS A 626 15.77 -7.06 -10.69
CA CYS A 626 15.51 -8.26 -11.48
C CYS A 626 15.29 -9.51 -10.60
N ASN A 627 14.18 -10.21 -10.80
CA ASN A 627 13.82 -11.45 -10.09
C ASN A 627 14.13 -12.73 -10.88
N LYS A 628 14.96 -12.66 -11.94
CA LYS A 628 15.42 -13.81 -12.72
C LYS A 628 14.26 -14.68 -13.24
N ASP A 629 13.20 -14.04 -13.74
CA ASP A 629 12.07 -14.75 -14.36
C ASP A 629 12.37 -15.20 -15.80
N PHE A 630 13.22 -14.49 -16.51
CA PHE A 630 13.70 -14.75 -17.88
C PHE A 630 12.65 -14.63 -18.99
N SER A 631 11.43 -14.23 -18.73
CA SER A 631 10.41 -14.02 -19.78
C SER A 631 10.82 -12.98 -20.80
N CYS A 632 11.64 -11.99 -20.44
CA CYS A 632 12.13 -10.95 -21.33
C CYS A 632 13.02 -11.49 -22.46
N VAL A 633 13.65 -12.64 -22.28
CA VAL A 633 14.51 -13.28 -23.29
C VAL A 633 13.70 -13.94 -24.41
N LYS A 634 12.40 -14.24 -24.20
CA LYS A 634 11.54 -14.97 -25.15
C LYS A 634 11.20 -14.19 -26.43
N GLY A 635 11.40 -12.85 -26.47
CA GLY A 635 11.18 -12.03 -27.67
C GLY A 635 12.19 -12.33 -28.80
N PHE A 636 12.00 -11.70 -29.97
CA PHE A 636 12.86 -11.92 -31.14
C PHE A 636 14.19 -11.15 -31.11
N CYS A 637 14.34 -10.21 -30.20
CA CYS A 637 15.48 -9.28 -30.16
C CYS A 637 16.82 -10.01 -29.93
N PRO A 638 17.85 -9.79 -30.75
CA PRO A 638 19.16 -10.43 -30.63
C PRO A 638 20.06 -9.78 -29.58
N SER A 639 19.66 -8.67 -28.95
CA SER A 639 20.47 -7.94 -27.97
C SER A 639 20.63 -8.63 -26.61
N PHE A 640 19.86 -9.69 -26.38
CA PHE A 640 19.86 -10.42 -25.13
C PHE A 640 21.04 -11.38 -25.00
N VAL A 641 21.66 -11.32 -23.85
CA VAL A 641 22.74 -12.24 -23.44
C VAL A 641 22.42 -12.74 -22.04
N THR A 642 22.61 -14.01 -21.78
CA THR A 642 22.60 -14.55 -20.42
C THR A 642 24.00 -14.93 -19.98
N VAL A 643 24.28 -14.72 -18.71
CA VAL A 643 25.61 -14.91 -18.13
C VAL A 643 25.50 -15.73 -16.84
N GLU A 644 26.21 -16.85 -16.80
CA GLU A 644 26.40 -17.67 -15.60
C GLU A 644 27.72 -17.27 -14.92
N GLY A 645 27.82 -17.47 -13.59
CA GLY A 645 28.98 -17.09 -12.78
C GLY A 645 29.10 -15.58 -12.52
N ALA A 646 28.14 -14.77 -12.96
CA ALA A 646 28.15 -13.32 -12.87
C ALA A 646 27.75 -12.82 -11.46
N LYS A 647 28.66 -12.21 -10.75
CA LYS A 647 28.42 -11.46 -9.53
C LYS A 647 28.32 -9.98 -9.86
N ILE A 648 27.27 -9.31 -9.38
CA ILE A 648 27.16 -7.85 -9.56
C ILE A 648 28.43 -7.23 -8.97
N LYS A 649 29.11 -6.45 -9.80
CA LYS A 649 30.28 -5.72 -9.37
C LYS A 649 29.82 -4.64 -8.40
N SER A 650 29.90 -4.94 -7.11
CA SER A 650 30.07 -3.85 -6.18
C SER A 650 31.43 -3.26 -6.53
N LYS A 651 31.50 -2.08 -7.12
CA LYS A 651 32.69 -1.28 -6.86
C LYS A 651 32.71 -1.25 -5.35
N ALA A 652 33.55 -2.12 -4.76
CA ALA A 652 33.88 -1.94 -3.41
C ALA A 652 34.26 -0.46 -3.35
N PHE A 653 33.41 0.33 -2.74
CA PHE A 653 33.85 1.47 -2.03
C PHE A 653 34.65 0.85 -0.88
N GLY A 654 35.66 0.04 -1.31
CA GLY A 654 36.74 -0.34 -0.52
C GLY A 654 37.30 0.97 -0.08
N GLU A 655 36.95 1.37 1.14
CA GLU A 655 37.61 2.45 1.79
C GLU A 655 37.42 3.85 1.18
N ILE A 656 36.14 4.28 0.90
CA ILE A 656 35.92 5.65 1.28
C ILE A 656 35.96 5.64 2.81
N LEU A 657 37.12 5.94 3.36
CA LEU A 657 37.21 6.50 4.70
C LEU A 657 36.37 7.77 4.66
N LEU A 658 35.08 7.64 5.01
CA LEU A 658 34.21 8.83 5.18
C LEU A 658 34.95 9.69 6.23
N PRO A 659 35.19 10.96 5.94
CA PRO A 659 35.77 11.84 6.95
C PRO A 659 34.84 11.92 8.15
N GLU A 660 35.37 12.33 9.30
CA GLU A 660 34.51 12.64 10.44
C GLU A 660 33.54 13.78 10.03
N LEU A 661 32.23 13.50 10.07
CA LEU A 661 31.22 14.41 9.59
C LEU A 661 30.67 15.23 10.78
N PRO A 662 30.62 16.56 10.70
CA PRO A 662 30.05 17.39 11.75
C PRO A 662 28.52 17.17 11.84
N ASP A 663 28.00 17.21 13.04
CA ASP A 663 26.56 17.17 13.26
C ASP A 663 25.90 18.50 12.84
N PRO A 664 24.70 18.46 12.25
CA PRO A 664 23.99 19.66 11.85
C PRO A 664 23.37 20.37 13.06
N VAL A 665 22.97 21.62 12.88
CA VAL A 665 22.10 22.31 13.83
C VAL A 665 20.69 21.72 13.70
N LEU A 666 20.18 21.12 14.76
CA LEU A 666 18.86 20.52 14.74
C LEU A 666 17.75 21.58 14.87
N PRO A 667 16.63 21.44 14.15
CA PRO A 667 15.50 22.35 14.28
C PRO A 667 14.83 22.18 15.64
N LYS A 668 14.25 23.27 16.15
CA LYS A 668 13.43 23.23 17.38
C LYS A 668 12.00 22.86 17.06
N ILE A 669 11.39 22.09 17.94
CA ILE A 669 9.97 21.78 17.86
C ILE A 669 9.18 22.92 18.51
N HIS A 670 8.20 23.45 17.80
CA HIS A 670 7.24 24.43 18.30
C HIS A 670 5.84 23.90 18.08
N GLY A 671 5.23 23.32 19.11
CA GLY A 671 4.01 22.51 19.00
C GLY A 671 4.30 21.18 18.30
N THR A 672 3.97 21.06 17.01
CA THR A 672 4.32 19.88 16.20
C THR A 672 5.32 20.22 15.09
N TYR A 673 6.22 19.29 14.81
CA TYR A 673 7.13 19.32 13.65
C TYR A 673 6.71 18.22 12.66
N ASN A 674 6.37 18.60 11.44
CA ASN A 674 5.66 17.77 10.49
C ASN A 674 6.57 17.32 9.34
N ILE A 675 6.83 16.02 9.24
CA ILE A 675 7.68 15.41 8.21
C ILE A 675 6.81 14.58 7.28
N ILE A 676 6.91 14.82 5.98
CA ILE A 676 6.28 13.99 4.95
C ILE A 676 7.36 13.18 4.26
N ILE A 677 7.15 11.87 4.17
CA ILE A 677 8.04 10.96 3.45
C ILE A 677 7.27 10.40 2.27
N THR A 678 7.83 10.54 1.08
CA THR A 678 7.20 10.06 -0.16
C THR A 678 8.10 9.06 -0.88
N GLY A 679 7.49 8.16 -1.65
CA GLY A 679 8.27 7.22 -2.45
C GLY A 679 7.41 6.18 -3.17
N VAL A 680 8.07 5.17 -3.73
CA VAL A 680 7.42 4.08 -4.47
C VAL A 680 7.19 2.88 -3.56
N GLY A 681 6.02 2.28 -3.64
CA GLY A 681 5.68 1.08 -2.88
C GLY A 681 6.61 -0.10 -3.20
N GLY A 682 7.07 -0.76 -2.15
CA GLY A 682 7.99 -1.90 -2.24
C GLY A 682 9.49 -1.52 -2.28
N THR A 683 9.85 -0.24 -2.26
CA THR A 683 11.24 0.23 -2.23
C THR A 683 11.81 0.42 -0.83
N GLY A 684 11.03 0.19 0.23
CA GLY A 684 11.47 0.28 1.63
C GLY A 684 11.36 1.66 2.28
N VAL A 685 10.62 2.59 1.68
CA VAL A 685 10.38 3.96 2.21
C VAL A 685 9.80 3.93 3.63
N VAL A 686 8.97 2.94 3.93
CA VAL A 686 8.35 2.73 5.26
C VAL A 686 9.40 2.58 6.39
N THR A 687 10.60 2.14 6.07
CA THR A 687 11.70 2.01 7.07
C THR A 687 12.08 3.36 7.66
N ILE A 688 12.06 4.43 6.88
CA ILE A 688 12.39 5.78 7.36
C ILE A 688 11.41 6.19 8.46
N GLY A 689 10.11 6.03 8.21
CA GLY A 689 9.07 6.34 9.19
C GLY A 689 9.22 5.56 10.49
N ALA A 690 9.47 4.23 10.39
CA ALA A 690 9.67 3.39 11.56
C ALA A 690 10.91 3.79 12.38
N VAL A 691 12.00 4.17 11.70
CA VAL A 691 13.21 4.67 12.37
C VAL A 691 12.94 6.01 13.04
N LEU A 692 12.24 6.94 12.38
CA LEU A 692 11.87 8.24 12.96
C LEU A 692 11.02 8.09 14.23
N ALA A 693 9.96 7.29 14.17
CA ALA A 693 9.10 7.08 15.33
C ALA A 693 9.85 6.46 16.53
N MET A 694 10.76 5.51 16.25
CA MET A 694 11.59 4.90 17.29
C MET A 694 12.63 5.86 17.82
N ALA A 695 13.27 6.66 16.97
CA ALA A 695 14.25 7.65 17.39
C ALA A 695 13.61 8.75 18.24
N ALA A 696 12.40 9.20 17.90
CA ALA A 696 11.63 10.13 18.73
C ALA A 696 11.34 9.56 20.13
N HIS A 697 10.91 8.30 20.18
CA HIS A 697 10.69 7.63 21.48
C HIS A 697 11.98 7.54 22.31
N ILE A 698 13.13 7.27 21.68
CA ILE A 698 14.43 7.23 22.38
C ILE A 698 14.85 8.62 22.87
N ASP A 699 14.52 9.68 22.15
CA ASP A 699 14.73 11.07 22.53
C ASP A 699 13.66 11.60 23.52
N ASN A 700 12.77 10.73 24.04
CA ASN A 700 11.64 11.07 24.92
C ASN A 700 10.70 12.13 24.32
N LYS A 701 10.45 12.05 23.00
CA LYS A 701 9.53 12.90 22.26
C LYS A 701 8.28 12.15 21.85
N GLY A 702 7.18 12.87 21.71
CA GLY A 702 5.97 12.35 21.07
C GLY A 702 6.18 12.10 19.58
N ALA A 703 5.62 11.02 19.07
CA ALA A 703 5.58 10.72 17.63
C ALA A 703 4.19 10.19 17.24
N GLY A 704 3.62 10.80 16.22
CA GLY A 704 2.44 10.28 15.54
C GLY A 704 2.81 10.02 14.07
N MET A 705 2.68 8.79 13.62
CA MET A 705 3.01 8.41 12.24
C MET A 705 1.86 7.65 11.61
N MET A 706 1.55 7.99 10.38
CA MET A 706 0.57 7.29 9.55
C MET A 706 1.18 6.93 8.20
N GLU A 707 0.99 5.69 7.77
CA GLU A 707 1.47 5.19 6.50
C GLU A 707 0.29 5.01 5.53
N MET A 708 0.36 5.63 4.38
CA MET A 708 -0.65 5.50 3.32
C MET A 708 -0.09 4.62 2.19
N ALA A 709 -0.25 3.31 2.32
CA ALA A 709 0.39 2.38 1.43
C ALA A 709 -0.56 1.46 0.63
N GLY A 710 -1.63 0.94 1.16
CA GLY A 710 -2.64 0.12 0.45
C GLY A 710 -2.11 -0.71 -0.75
N LEU A 711 -2.85 -0.74 -1.85
CA LEU A 711 -2.40 -1.29 -3.15
C LEU A 711 -1.12 -0.60 -3.68
N ALA A 712 -0.83 0.61 -3.22
CA ALA A 712 0.36 1.37 -3.60
C ALA A 712 1.69 0.63 -3.31
N GLN A 713 1.72 -0.35 -2.42
CA GLN A 713 2.92 -1.20 -2.19
C GLN A 713 3.38 -2.00 -3.42
N LYS A 714 2.56 -2.07 -4.46
CA LYS A 714 2.91 -2.70 -5.74
C LYS A 714 3.32 -1.63 -6.77
N GLY A 715 4.31 -0.82 -6.45
CA GLY A 715 4.86 0.21 -7.34
C GLY A 715 4.04 1.50 -7.43
N GLY A 716 3.01 1.65 -6.59
CA GLY A 716 2.21 2.86 -6.49
C GLY A 716 2.81 3.92 -5.56
N ALA A 717 2.16 5.06 -5.46
CA ALA A 717 2.58 6.16 -4.60
C ALA A 717 2.39 5.84 -3.12
N VAL A 718 3.44 6.03 -2.32
CA VAL A 718 3.41 5.90 -0.86
C VAL A 718 3.65 7.25 -0.23
N HIS A 719 2.80 7.63 0.72
CA HIS A 719 2.93 8.82 1.54
C HIS A 719 2.96 8.41 3.01
N ILE A 720 3.87 8.98 3.77
CA ILE A 720 3.95 8.78 5.22
C ILE A 720 3.91 10.15 5.85
N HIS A 721 2.94 10.36 6.71
CA HIS A 721 2.84 11.55 7.55
C HIS A 721 3.46 11.22 8.90
N CYS A 722 4.40 12.04 9.34
CA CYS A 722 5.04 11.90 10.65
C CYS A 722 4.99 13.24 11.37
N ARG A 723 4.37 13.27 12.53
CA ARG A 723 4.37 14.44 13.43
C ARG A 723 5.22 14.11 14.64
N LEU A 724 6.10 15.04 14.98
CA LEU A 724 6.93 14.99 16.17
C LEU A 724 6.55 16.14 17.10
N ALA A 725 6.51 15.89 18.39
CA ALA A 725 6.23 16.89 19.41
C ALA A 725 7.11 16.66 20.63
N ASP A 726 7.23 17.65 21.50
CA ASP A 726 7.94 17.47 22.76
C ASP A 726 7.16 16.52 23.70
N ASN A 727 5.81 16.58 23.69
CA ASN A 727 4.97 15.62 24.41
C ASN A 727 4.00 14.91 23.44
N PRO A 728 3.61 13.64 23.71
CA PRO A 728 2.64 12.92 22.87
C PRO A 728 1.28 13.62 22.80
N GLU A 729 0.85 14.30 23.85
CA GLU A 729 -0.44 15.00 23.94
C GLU A 729 -0.54 16.23 23.04
N ASP A 730 0.58 16.77 22.61
CA ASP A 730 0.62 17.90 21.67
C ASP A 730 0.26 17.49 20.23
N ILE A 731 0.18 16.19 19.97
CA ILE A 731 -0.19 15.65 18.64
C ILE A 731 -1.70 15.40 18.60
N SER A 732 -2.43 16.26 17.87
CA SER A 732 -3.85 16.11 17.60
C SER A 732 -4.09 15.14 16.41
N ALA A 733 -4.50 15.63 15.23
CA ALA A 733 -4.61 14.78 14.03
C ALA A 733 -3.23 14.29 13.59
N ILE A 734 -3.10 13.02 13.20
CA ILE A 734 -1.84 12.46 12.70
C ILE A 734 -1.58 12.89 11.25
N ARG A 735 -2.64 13.04 10.45
CA ARG A 735 -2.53 13.57 9.09
C ARG A 735 -2.06 15.03 9.14
N VAL A 736 -0.98 15.31 8.41
CA VAL A 736 -0.48 16.68 8.24
C VAL A 736 -1.43 17.42 7.32
N ALA A 737 -1.87 18.59 7.71
CA ALA A 737 -2.80 19.41 6.94
C ALA A 737 -2.09 20.21 5.83
N THR A 738 -2.87 20.81 4.96
CA THR A 738 -2.40 21.66 3.85
C THR A 738 -1.49 22.78 4.34
N GLY A 739 -0.29 22.89 3.75
CA GLY A 739 0.69 23.93 4.08
C GLY A 739 1.38 23.76 5.44
N GLU A 740 1.26 22.62 6.10
CA GLU A 740 1.83 22.37 7.43
C GLU A 740 3.15 21.57 7.42
N ALA A 741 3.60 21.05 6.30
CA ALA A 741 4.84 20.31 6.27
C ALA A 741 6.05 21.19 6.57
N ASP A 742 6.89 20.76 7.53
CA ASP A 742 8.18 21.38 7.83
C ASP A 742 9.29 20.77 6.96
N ALA A 743 9.23 19.45 6.77
CA ALA A 743 10.22 18.71 5.98
C ALA A 743 9.56 17.71 5.02
N ILE A 744 10.11 17.62 3.80
CA ILE A 744 9.75 16.61 2.80
C ILE A 744 10.98 15.74 2.50
N ILE A 745 10.87 14.44 2.71
CA ILE A 745 11.86 13.44 2.34
C ILE A 745 11.33 12.68 1.13
N GLY A 746 11.74 13.11 -0.05
CA GLY A 746 11.23 12.61 -1.33
C GLY A 746 12.05 11.43 -1.87
N GLY A 747 11.62 10.19 -1.64
CA GLY A 747 12.25 9.01 -2.24
C GLY A 747 11.96 8.83 -3.72
N ASP A 748 10.96 9.52 -4.27
CA ASP A 748 10.56 9.48 -5.68
C ASP A 748 10.04 10.84 -6.16
N LEU A 749 10.54 11.29 -7.29
CA LEU A 749 10.21 12.62 -7.84
C LEU A 749 8.74 12.75 -8.24
N VAL A 750 8.14 11.69 -8.84
CA VAL A 750 6.74 11.70 -9.29
C VAL A 750 5.80 11.84 -8.10
N VAL A 751 6.02 11.04 -7.05
CA VAL A 751 5.18 11.08 -5.85
C VAL A 751 5.35 12.40 -5.10
N THR A 752 6.59 12.89 -5.01
CA THR A 752 6.89 14.14 -4.29
C THR A 752 6.28 15.36 -4.98
N SER A 753 6.25 15.38 -6.30
CA SER A 753 5.65 16.46 -7.10
C SER A 753 4.15 16.28 -7.38
N GLY A 754 3.53 15.22 -6.85
CA GLY A 754 2.09 15.00 -6.95
C GLY A 754 1.28 16.05 -6.17
N SER A 755 0.07 16.34 -6.61
CA SER A 755 -0.81 17.36 -6.02
C SER A 755 -1.00 17.19 -4.52
N LYS A 756 -1.17 15.95 -4.05
CA LYS A 756 -1.30 15.61 -2.62
C LYS A 756 -0.10 16.05 -1.78
N THR A 757 1.12 15.91 -2.30
CA THR A 757 2.34 16.31 -1.57
C THR A 757 2.57 17.81 -1.68
N ILE A 758 2.37 18.39 -2.87
CA ILE A 758 2.54 19.85 -3.09
C ILE A 758 1.59 20.67 -2.21
N SER A 759 0.36 20.21 -1.99
CA SER A 759 -0.61 20.88 -1.14
C SER A 759 -0.13 21.03 0.30
N LEU A 760 0.65 20.07 0.80
CA LEU A 760 1.20 20.08 2.16
C LEU A 760 2.37 21.07 2.34
N MET A 761 2.96 21.54 1.23
CA MET A 761 4.12 22.44 1.24
C MET A 761 3.72 23.90 1.38
N LYS A 762 4.53 24.65 2.11
CA LYS A 762 4.40 26.10 2.27
C LYS A 762 5.74 26.77 2.03
N GLU A 763 5.76 27.77 1.15
CA GLU A 763 6.93 28.64 0.96
C GLU A 763 7.36 29.24 2.31
N SER A 764 8.63 29.38 2.55
CA SER A 764 9.26 29.88 3.79
C SER A 764 9.13 28.98 5.04
N ARG A 765 8.42 27.83 4.97
CA ARG A 765 8.35 26.85 6.05
C ARG A 765 8.96 25.52 5.64
N THR A 766 8.52 24.96 4.52
CA THR A 766 8.86 23.61 4.09
C THR A 766 10.24 23.57 3.45
N GLN A 767 11.07 22.64 3.92
CA GLN A 767 12.30 22.22 3.25
C GLN A 767 12.11 20.86 2.60
N ALA A 768 12.74 20.61 1.45
CA ALA A 768 12.63 19.34 0.77
C ALA A 768 13.98 18.82 0.29
N ILE A 769 14.14 17.51 0.36
CA ILE A 769 15.23 16.78 -0.29
C ILE A 769 14.63 15.64 -1.11
N VAL A 770 14.98 15.54 -2.38
CA VAL A 770 14.28 14.66 -3.32
C VAL A 770 15.28 13.83 -4.13
N ASN A 771 15.04 12.54 -4.17
CA ASN A 771 15.75 11.63 -5.06
C ASN A 771 15.37 11.91 -6.51
N SER A 772 16.35 12.34 -7.31
CA SER A 772 16.15 12.70 -8.72
C SER A 772 16.20 11.51 -9.68
N HIS A 773 16.43 10.29 -9.18
CA HIS A 773 16.49 9.09 -10.01
C HIS A 773 15.17 8.80 -10.73
N GLU A 774 15.25 8.50 -12.03
CA GLU A 774 14.07 8.12 -12.80
C GLU A 774 13.69 6.65 -12.52
N ILE A 775 12.69 6.44 -11.69
CA ILE A 775 12.10 5.11 -11.49
C ILE A 775 10.98 4.94 -12.51
N VAL A 776 11.14 4.00 -13.44
CA VAL A 776 10.15 3.75 -14.49
C VAL A 776 8.78 3.31 -13.92
N THR A 777 7.70 3.75 -14.59
CA THR A 777 6.34 3.30 -14.31
C THR A 777 5.98 2.09 -15.17
N GLY A 778 4.84 1.45 -14.84
CA GLY A 778 4.34 0.32 -15.63
C GLY A 778 4.01 0.67 -17.09
N GLU A 779 3.69 1.92 -17.36
CA GLU A 779 3.37 2.41 -18.72
C GLU A 779 4.53 2.22 -19.70
N PHE A 780 5.75 2.38 -19.23
CA PHE A 780 6.97 2.17 -20.00
C PHE A 780 7.07 0.76 -20.63
N THR A 781 6.45 -0.26 -20.02
CA THR A 781 6.45 -1.61 -20.57
C THR A 781 5.56 -1.77 -21.80
N ARG A 782 4.62 -0.84 -22.03
CA ARG A 782 3.63 -0.84 -23.10
C ARG A 782 3.90 0.25 -24.15
N ASP A 783 4.29 1.43 -23.68
CA ASP A 783 4.65 2.57 -24.51
C ASP A 783 6.16 2.77 -24.52
N THR A 784 6.78 2.54 -25.70
CA THR A 784 8.23 2.66 -25.89
C THR A 784 8.72 4.10 -25.81
N ASP A 785 7.85 5.05 -26.13
CA ASP A 785 8.15 6.47 -26.19
C ASP A 785 7.78 7.20 -24.88
N PHE A 786 7.12 6.47 -23.97
CA PHE A 786 6.77 7.01 -22.66
C PHE A 786 8.01 7.51 -21.93
N PHE A 787 7.95 8.73 -21.41
CA PHE A 787 8.99 9.32 -20.55
C PHE A 787 8.34 10.07 -19.38
N ILE A 788 9.05 10.10 -18.27
CA ILE A 788 8.66 10.88 -17.11
C ILE A 788 9.20 12.30 -17.32
N PRO A 789 8.36 13.35 -17.26
CA PRO A 789 8.78 14.72 -17.53
C PRO A 789 9.56 15.31 -16.33
N ASN A 790 10.72 14.73 -15.99
CA ASN A 790 11.50 15.03 -14.81
C ASN A 790 11.80 16.51 -14.62
N ASP A 791 12.13 17.24 -15.69
CA ASP A 791 12.42 18.68 -15.60
C ASP A 791 11.19 19.48 -15.20
N ARG A 792 10.01 19.12 -15.73
CA ARG A 792 8.75 19.77 -15.33
C ARG A 792 8.38 19.47 -13.88
N LEU A 793 8.64 18.24 -13.41
CA LEU A 793 8.40 17.82 -12.04
C LEU A 793 9.31 18.57 -11.07
N LYS A 794 10.60 18.73 -11.40
CA LYS A 794 11.54 19.54 -10.62
C LYS A 794 11.12 21.00 -10.57
N LEU A 795 10.79 21.58 -11.73
CA LEU A 795 10.32 22.96 -11.83
C LEU A 795 9.06 23.20 -10.98
N SER A 796 8.15 22.22 -10.89
CA SER A 796 6.95 22.36 -10.05
C SER A 796 7.28 22.47 -8.56
N LEU A 797 8.29 21.73 -8.09
CA LEU A 797 8.78 21.79 -6.72
C LEU A 797 9.58 23.08 -6.45
N GLU A 798 10.44 23.47 -7.39
CA GLU A 798 11.19 24.74 -7.32
C GLU A 798 10.25 25.95 -7.34
N ALA A 799 9.20 25.92 -8.13
CA ALA A 799 8.17 26.96 -8.14
C ALA A 799 7.46 27.10 -6.79
N ARG A 800 7.28 25.96 -6.07
CA ARG A 800 6.60 25.93 -4.77
C ARG A 800 7.52 26.29 -3.61
N LEU A 801 8.77 25.85 -3.63
CA LEU A 801 9.70 25.93 -2.49
C LEU A 801 10.94 26.81 -2.77
N LYS A 802 11.16 27.23 -4.00
CA LYS A 802 12.34 28.00 -4.44
C LYS A 802 13.63 27.27 -4.06
N ASP A 803 14.55 27.95 -3.37
CA ASP A 803 15.86 27.42 -2.96
C ASP A 803 15.77 26.40 -1.80
N ALA A 804 14.57 26.18 -1.23
CA ALA A 804 14.40 25.25 -0.12
C ALA A 804 14.26 23.79 -0.56
N VAL A 805 14.31 23.48 -1.86
CA VAL A 805 14.34 22.12 -2.39
C VAL A 805 15.73 21.76 -2.91
N SER A 806 16.14 20.51 -2.68
CA SER A 806 17.41 19.96 -3.17
C SER A 806 17.19 18.62 -3.85
N PHE A 807 17.90 18.36 -4.93
CA PHE A 807 17.83 17.14 -5.73
C PHE A 807 19.18 16.48 -5.85
N PHE A 808 19.23 15.16 -5.72
CA PHE A 808 20.41 14.36 -6.07
C PHE A 808 20.00 12.90 -6.36
N ASP A 809 20.85 12.13 -7.06
CA ASP A 809 20.57 10.74 -7.37
C ASP A 809 21.01 9.81 -6.23
N ALA A 810 20.12 9.62 -5.24
CA ALA A 810 20.37 8.73 -4.11
C ALA A 810 20.38 7.26 -4.53
N THR A 811 19.66 6.90 -5.59
CA THR A 811 19.54 5.51 -6.06
C THR A 811 20.80 5.03 -6.74
N ASP A 812 21.38 5.83 -7.64
CA ASP A 812 22.64 5.48 -8.28
C ASP A 812 23.79 5.53 -7.27
N LEU A 813 23.77 6.47 -6.34
CA LEU A 813 24.72 6.49 -5.24
C LEU A 813 24.66 5.20 -4.40
N ALA A 814 23.44 4.71 -4.06
CA ALA A 814 23.24 3.44 -3.33
C ALA A 814 23.77 2.23 -4.12
N LYS A 815 23.46 2.14 -5.42
CA LYS A 815 23.93 1.05 -6.29
C LYS A 815 25.45 1.01 -6.37
N LEU A 816 26.09 2.17 -6.47
CA LEU A 816 27.53 2.29 -6.66
C LEU A 816 28.32 2.11 -5.36
N THR A 817 27.78 2.56 -4.23
CA THR A 817 28.48 2.51 -2.94
C THR A 817 28.14 1.25 -2.13
N LEU A 818 26.90 0.75 -2.22
CA LEU A 818 26.38 -0.32 -1.37
C LEU A 818 25.85 -1.54 -2.16
N GLY A 819 25.84 -1.46 -3.50
CA GLY A 819 25.49 -2.59 -4.38
C GLY A 819 23.99 -2.87 -4.53
N ASP A 820 23.09 -2.17 -3.83
CA ASP A 820 21.63 -2.37 -3.95
C ASP A 820 20.90 -1.02 -3.81
N SER A 821 19.96 -0.75 -4.72
CA SER A 821 19.11 0.44 -4.72
C SER A 821 18.26 0.61 -3.46
N ILE A 822 18.01 -0.46 -2.70
CA ILE A 822 17.20 -0.43 -1.47
C ILE A 822 17.76 0.53 -0.41
N TYR A 823 19.07 0.79 -0.44
CA TYR A 823 19.75 1.67 0.50
C TYR A 823 19.58 3.16 0.19
N SER A 824 18.99 3.51 -0.96
CA SER A 824 18.66 4.91 -1.30
C SER A 824 17.80 5.59 -0.25
N ASN A 825 16.94 4.84 0.43
CA ASN A 825 16.09 5.36 1.51
C ASN A 825 16.89 5.88 2.70
N MET A 826 17.89 5.12 3.15
CA MET A 826 18.74 5.55 4.26
C MET A 826 19.72 6.65 3.84
N ILE A 827 20.14 6.68 2.57
CA ILE A 827 20.94 7.77 2.01
C ILE A 827 20.14 9.07 2.05
N ILE A 828 18.90 9.09 1.51
CA ILE A 828 18.10 10.32 1.52
C ILE A 828 17.70 10.75 2.93
N PHE A 829 17.50 9.78 3.84
CA PHE A 829 17.24 10.06 5.25
C PHE A 829 18.44 10.71 5.93
N GLY A 830 19.65 10.17 5.72
CA GLY A 830 20.89 10.75 6.24
C GLY A 830 21.16 12.15 5.67
N SER A 831 20.84 12.35 4.40
CA SER A 831 20.93 13.66 3.74
C SER A 831 19.95 14.68 4.33
N ALA A 832 18.69 14.29 4.59
CA ALA A 832 17.69 15.14 5.24
C ALA A 832 18.13 15.52 6.66
N TRP A 833 18.68 14.56 7.41
CA TRP A 833 19.19 14.84 8.76
C TRP A 833 20.36 15.82 8.72
N GLN A 834 21.34 15.61 7.83
CA GLN A 834 22.52 16.49 7.70
C GLN A 834 22.14 17.92 7.28
N LYS A 835 21.05 18.09 6.55
CA LYS A 835 20.50 19.42 6.23
C LYS A 835 19.78 20.10 7.40
N GLY A 836 19.70 19.47 8.56
CA GLY A 836 18.97 20.02 9.70
C GLY A 836 17.45 19.99 9.52
N MET A 837 16.93 19.03 8.77
CA MET A 837 15.47 18.88 8.52
C MET A 837 14.78 17.94 9.51
N ILE A 838 15.49 17.37 10.47
CA ILE A 838 14.95 16.36 11.39
C ILE A 838 15.34 16.71 12.82
N PRO A 839 14.39 16.95 13.74
CA PRO A 839 14.64 17.42 15.11
C PRO A 839 14.99 16.29 16.08
N LEU A 840 15.77 15.30 15.65
CA LEU A 840 16.14 14.13 16.46
C LEU A 840 17.67 13.97 16.52
N SER A 841 18.17 13.49 17.65
CA SER A 841 19.60 13.33 17.86
C SER A 841 20.20 12.20 17.00
N TYR A 842 21.46 12.37 16.58
CA TYR A 842 22.20 11.31 15.88
C TYR A 842 22.22 9.99 16.65
N LYS A 843 22.45 10.08 17.97
CA LYS A 843 22.51 8.91 18.85
C LYS A 843 21.21 8.10 18.82
N SER A 844 20.06 8.78 18.84
CA SER A 844 18.74 8.13 18.82
C SER A 844 18.42 7.54 17.46
N ILE A 845 18.75 8.22 16.37
CA ILE A 845 18.61 7.70 15.01
C ILE A 845 19.48 6.45 14.81
N LYS A 846 20.75 6.51 15.19
CA LYS A 846 21.64 5.36 15.11
C LYS A 846 21.08 4.17 15.90
N LYS A 847 20.64 4.42 17.13
CA LYS A 847 20.03 3.38 17.99
C LYS A 847 18.74 2.82 17.39
N ALA A 848 17.92 3.65 16.79
CA ALA A 848 16.70 3.23 16.10
C ALA A 848 17.00 2.34 14.88
N ILE A 849 18.02 2.65 14.08
CA ILE A 849 18.50 1.81 12.97
C ILE A 849 18.99 0.45 13.50
N GLU A 850 19.78 0.44 14.57
CA GLU A 850 20.24 -0.79 15.22
C GLU A 850 19.06 -1.65 15.70
N LEU A 851 18.10 -1.04 16.35
CA LEU A 851 16.89 -1.70 16.84
C LEU A 851 15.97 -2.20 15.73
N ASN A 852 15.92 -1.53 14.60
CA ASN A 852 15.19 -2.00 13.42
C ASN A 852 15.77 -3.32 12.90
N GLY A 853 17.06 -3.50 13.00
CA GLY A 853 17.81 -4.74 12.82
C GLY A 853 17.83 -5.29 11.39
N ALA A 854 17.26 -4.58 10.38
CA ALA A 854 17.35 -4.98 8.99
C ALA A 854 18.68 -4.48 8.42
N SER A 855 19.57 -5.38 7.99
CA SER A 855 20.89 -5.01 7.39
C SER A 855 21.55 -3.84 8.11
N THR A 856 21.66 -3.92 9.44
CA THR A 856 22.01 -2.78 10.31
C THR A 856 23.25 -2.05 9.88
N GLU A 857 24.33 -2.78 9.59
CA GLU A 857 25.62 -2.22 9.18
C GLU A 857 25.50 -1.42 7.87
N LEU A 858 24.83 -2.01 6.87
CA LEU A 858 24.66 -1.35 5.56
C LEU A 858 23.70 -0.15 5.65
N ASN A 859 22.67 -0.21 6.48
CA ASN A 859 21.76 0.92 6.68
C ASN A 859 22.44 2.07 7.44
N LEU A 860 23.30 1.78 8.42
CA LEU A 860 24.12 2.81 9.07
C LEU A 860 25.10 3.44 8.08
N LYS A 861 25.79 2.61 7.29
CA LYS A 861 26.71 3.11 6.25
C LYS A 861 25.96 3.95 5.20
N ALA A 862 24.75 3.55 4.81
CA ALA A 862 23.91 4.31 3.88
C ALA A 862 23.54 5.69 4.46
N PHE A 863 23.18 5.73 5.74
CA PHE A 863 22.88 6.99 6.43
C PHE A 863 24.11 7.92 6.42
N GLU A 864 25.31 7.41 6.72
CA GLU A 864 26.54 8.19 6.67
C GLU A 864 26.90 8.64 5.24
N VAL A 865 26.71 7.80 4.23
CA VAL A 865 26.87 8.18 2.82
C VAL A 865 25.93 9.33 2.45
N GLY A 866 24.70 9.32 2.97
CA GLY A 866 23.76 10.41 2.78
C GLY A 866 24.23 11.73 3.40
N ARG A 867 24.74 11.68 4.63
CA ARG A 867 25.36 12.84 5.30
C ARG A 867 26.51 13.40 4.48
N TRP A 868 27.41 12.50 4.05
CA TRP A 868 28.56 12.85 3.23
C TRP A 868 28.16 13.51 1.90
N ALA A 869 27.14 12.97 1.22
CA ALA A 869 26.71 13.50 -0.08
C ALA A 869 26.22 14.95 -0.02
N ILE A 870 25.66 15.37 1.11
CA ILE A 870 25.22 16.76 1.31
C ILE A 870 26.39 17.70 1.62
N LEU A 871 27.36 17.23 2.38
CA LEU A 871 28.56 18.02 2.71
C LEU A 871 29.54 18.14 1.55
N PHE A 872 29.58 17.12 0.69
CA PHE A 872 30.53 17.02 -0.44
C PHE A 872 29.77 16.71 -1.75
N PRO A 873 28.88 17.60 -2.20
CA PRO A 873 28.00 17.32 -3.35
C PRO A 873 28.76 17.11 -4.67
N ILE A 874 29.88 17.80 -4.86
CA ILE A 874 30.71 17.66 -6.07
C ILE A 874 31.37 16.27 -6.12
N GLU A 875 31.85 15.77 -4.99
CA GLU A 875 32.45 14.44 -4.87
C GLU A 875 31.39 13.36 -5.06
N ALA A 876 30.21 13.52 -4.46
CA ALA A 876 29.09 12.61 -4.64
C ALA A 876 28.64 12.58 -6.11
N GLU A 877 28.56 13.72 -6.77
CA GLU A 877 28.24 13.82 -8.18
C GLU A 877 29.25 13.11 -9.09
N LYS A 878 30.54 13.18 -8.78
CA LYS A 878 31.59 12.45 -9.50
C LYS A 878 31.40 10.94 -9.42
N VAL A 879 30.88 10.42 -8.32
CA VAL A 879 30.63 8.98 -8.13
C VAL A 879 29.62 8.47 -9.14
N TYR A 880 28.47 9.11 -9.30
CA TYR A 880 27.45 8.62 -10.22
C TYR A 880 27.65 9.09 -11.66
N LYS A 881 28.23 10.25 -11.91
CA LYS A 881 28.62 10.70 -13.28
C LYS A 881 29.72 9.86 -13.91
N SER A 882 30.55 9.17 -13.12
CA SER A 882 31.61 8.30 -13.64
C SER A 882 31.10 7.13 -14.51
N ARG A 883 29.82 6.82 -14.52
CA ARG A 883 29.17 5.81 -15.36
C ARG A 883 28.36 6.37 -16.53
N VAL A 884 28.06 7.65 -16.52
CA VAL A 884 27.39 8.27 -17.66
C VAL A 884 28.44 8.42 -18.75
N THR A 885 28.35 7.59 -19.80
CA THR A 885 29.09 7.86 -21.04
C THR A 885 28.71 9.27 -21.45
N GLU A 886 29.68 10.20 -21.42
CA GLU A 886 29.38 11.57 -21.82
C GLU A 886 28.84 11.53 -23.26
N LEU A 887 27.54 11.83 -23.39
CA LEU A 887 26.95 12.00 -24.71
C LEU A 887 27.59 13.21 -25.38
N PRO A 888 27.80 13.18 -26.70
CA PRO A 888 28.31 14.33 -27.43
C PRO A 888 27.49 15.58 -27.12
N LYS A 889 28.15 16.63 -26.68
CA LYS A 889 27.54 17.84 -26.12
C LYS A 889 26.97 18.77 -27.19
N ASN A 890 27.51 18.67 -28.41
CA ASN A 890 27.09 19.52 -29.52
C ASN A 890 26.92 18.74 -30.83
N LEU A 891 26.32 19.38 -31.82
CA LEU A 891 26.00 18.76 -33.10
C LEU A 891 27.24 18.23 -33.85
N GLN A 892 28.37 18.95 -33.79
CA GLN A 892 29.61 18.54 -34.47
C GLN A 892 30.19 17.27 -33.84
N GLU A 893 30.14 17.16 -32.52
CA GLU A 893 30.57 15.95 -31.82
C GLU A 893 29.68 14.77 -32.16
N ARG A 894 28.34 14.99 -32.29
CA ARG A 894 27.38 13.95 -32.70
C ARG A 894 27.63 13.50 -34.14
N ILE A 895 27.90 14.43 -35.05
CA ILE A 895 28.26 14.11 -36.42
C ILE A 895 29.54 13.30 -36.48
N LYS A 896 30.56 13.70 -35.70
CA LYS A 896 31.85 12.98 -35.60
C LYS A 896 31.69 11.57 -35.04
N PHE A 897 30.86 11.40 -34.03
CA PHE A 897 30.53 10.09 -33.46
C PHE A 897 29.92 9.18 -34.55
N ARG A 898 28.96 9.69 -35.30
CA ARG A 898 28.28 8.94 -36.39
C ARG A 898 29.23 8.63 -37.56
N GLU A 899 30.13 9.54 -37.85
CA GLU A 899 31.18 9.29 -38.85
C GLU A 899 32.05 8.10 -38.41
N THR A 900 32.50 8.10 -37.15
CA THR A 900 33.35 7.04 -36.62
C THR A 900 32.59 5.71 -36.64
N HIS A 901 31.34 5.70 -36.20
CA HIS A 901 30.48 4.50 -36.25
C HIS A 901 30.36 3.94 -37.67
N LEU A 902 30.16 4.78 -38.70
CA LEU A 902 30.03 4.33 -40.08
C LEU A 902 31.36 3.81 -40.69
N LYS A 903 32.51 4.28 -40.18
CA LYS A 903 33.84 3.71 -40.53
C LYS A 903 33.94 2.28 -40.03
N GLU A 904 33.56 2.07 -38.76
CA GLU A 904 33.59 0.75 -38.11
C GLU A 904 32.54 -0.19 -38.73
N TYR A 905 31.33 0.34 -39.05
CA TYR A 905 30.24 -0.40 -39.68
C TYR A 905 30.63 -1.01 -41.01
N GLN A 906 31.27 -0.23 -41.90
CA GLN A 906 31.58 -0.72 -43.22
C GLN A 906 32.94 -0.19 -43.74
N SER A 907 33.14 1.14 -43.84
CA SER A 907 34.35 1.69 -44.48
C SER A 907 34.43 3.23 -44.37
N ASP A 908 35.64 3.76 -44.54
CA ASP A 908 35.88 5.21 -44.68
C ASP A 908 35.08 5.82 -45.88
N ARG A 909 34.84 5.06 -46.91
CA ARG A 909 34.04 5.52 -48.07
C ARG A 909 32.59 5.81 -47.68
N LEU A 910 32.00 4.96 -46.85
CA LEU A 910 30.64 5.16 -46.37
C LEU A 910 30.54 6.35 -45.40
N ALA A 911 31.49 6.48 -44.51
CA ALA A 911 31.58 7.63 -43.60
C ALA A 911 31.78 8.94 -44.37
N LYS A 912 32.61 8.96 -45.39
CA LYS A 912 32.77 10.13 -46.25
C LYS A 912 31.48 10.48 -46.99
N ARG A 913 30.77 9.49 -47.50
CA ARG A 913 29.46 9.70 -48.13
C ARG A 913 28.48 10.36 -47.19
N TYR A 914 28.49 9.96 -45.91
CA TYR A 914 27.64 10.54 -44.87
C TYR A 914 28.02 12.00 -44.64
N ILE A 915 29.28 12.31 -44.41
CA ILE A 915 29.76 13.66 -44.18
C ILE A 915 29.48 14.57 -45.36
N ASP A 916 29.78 14.13 -46.61
CA ASP A 916 29.53 14.87 -47.85
C ASP A 916 28.02 15.20 -48.04
N PHE A 917 27.16 14.35 -47.53
CA PHE A 917 25.70 14.60 -47.63
C PHE A 917 25.24 15.55 -46.54
N VAL A 918 25.61 15.32 -45.28
CA VAL A 918 25.22 16.15 -44.12
C VAL A 918 25.73 17.58 -44.27
N SER A 919 26.96 17.77 -44.75
CA SER A 919 27.55 19.08 -44.95
C SER A 919 26.76 20.02 -45.87
N ARG A 920 25.90 19.46 -46.78
CA ARG A 920 24.99 20.26 -47.61
C ARG A 920 23.93 21.00 -46.83
N PHE A 921 23.68 20.58 -45.60
CA PHE A 921 22.67 21.17 -44.72
C PHE A 921 23.31 21.97 -43.57
N SER A 922 24.65 22.14 -43.62
CA SER A 922 25.38 22.82 -42.53
C SER A 922 24.85 24.24 -42.28
N GLY A 923 24.65 24.58 -41.02
CA GLY A 923 24.10 25.87 -40.60
C GLY A 923 22.59 26.03 -40.83
N THR A 924 21.90 25.04 -41.36
CA THR A 924 20.44 25.04 -41.49
C THR A 924 19.76 24.37 -40.28
N PHE A 925 18.47 24.67 -40.06
CA PHE A 925 17.67 24.01 -39.02
C PHE A 925 17.45 22.51 -39.28
N LEU A 926 17.77 22.02 -40.51
CA LEU A 926 17.66 20.60 -40.85
C LEU A 926 18.94 19.80 -40.56
N GLU A 927 20.05 20.43 -40.27
CA GLU A 927 21.36 19.76 -40.16
C GLU A 927 21.34 18.58 -39.18
N ASP A 928 20.76 18.76 -37.98
CA ASP A 928 20.68 17.74 -36.96
C ASP A 928 19.77 16.58 -37.39
N ALA A 929 18.57 16.89 -37.90
CA ALA A 929 17.61 15.89 -38.36
C ALA A 929 18.17 15.06 -39.51
N VAL A 930 18.89 15.69 -40.43
CA VAL A 930 19.54 14.99 -41.54
C VAL A 930 20.71 14.14 -41.07
N ALA A 931 21.52 14.64 -40.15
CA ALA A 931 22.64 13.89 -39.57
C ALA A 931 22.14 12.63 -38.85
N GLU A 932 21.06 12.72 -38.09
CA GLU A 932 20.46 11.57 -37.41
C GLU A 932 19.77 10.61 -38.38
N GLY A 933 18.84 11.11 -39.21
CA GLY A 933 18.04 10.30 -40.09
C GLY A 933 18.85 9.58 -41.18
N TYR A 934 19.83 10.26 -41.77
CA TYR A 934 20.68 9.67 -42.82
C TYR A 934 21.62 8.60 -42.24
N HIS A 935 22.19 8.84 -41.02
CA HIS A 935 22.96 7.82 -40.35
C HIS A 935 22.13 6.55 -40.08
N LYS A 936 20.91 6.71 -39.57
CA LYS A 936 20.00 5.58 -39.28
C LYS A 936 19.68 4.75 -40.53
N VAL A 937 19.54 5.37 -41.69
CA VAL A 937 19.30 4.67 -42.96
C VAL A 937 20.54 3.96 -43.48
N LEU A 938 21.74 4.51 -43.21
CA LEU A 938 23.02 3.94 -43.67
C LEU A 938 23.49 2.76 -42.81
N ALA A 939 23.25 2.80 -41.51
CA ALA A 939 23.72 1.81 -40.54
C ALA A 939 22.62 0.81 -40.20
N TYR A 940 22.23 -0.04 -41.16
CA TYR A 940 21.26 -1.11 -40.90
C TYR A 940 21.92 -2.28 -40.15
N LYS A 941 21.25 -2.75 -39.06
CA LYS A 941 21.74 -3.87 -38.27
C LYS A 941 21.28 -5.22 -38.85
N ASP A 942 22.07 -5.70 -39.78
CA ASP A 942 21.98 -7.07 -40.25
C ASP A 942 22.72 -8.06 -39.33
N GLU A 943 22.80 -9.32 -39.70
CA GLU A 943 23.43 -10.37 -38.92
C GLU A 943 24.94 -10.11 -38.73
N TYR A 944 25.59 -9.51 -39.67
CA TYR A 944 27.03 -9.18 -39.65
C TYR A 944 27.27 -8.04 -38.66
N GLU A 945 26.46 -7.01 -38.69
CA GLU A 945 26.56 -5.90 -37.75
C GLU A 945 26.19 -6.33 -36.34
N VAL A 946 25.15 -7.15 -36.14
CA VAL A 946 24.83 -7.74 -34.87
C VAL A 946 26.01 -8.54 -34.30
N ALA A 947 26.67 -9.36 -35.14
CA ALA A 947 27.86 -10.10 -34.71
C ALA A 947 29.02 -9.17 -34.36
N ARG A 948 29.28 -8.13 -35.14
CA ARG A 948 30.31 -7.12 -34.89
C ARG A 948 30.06 -6.42 -33.54
N LEU A 949 28.83 -5.97 -33.26
CA LEU A 949 28.47 -5.30 -32.03
C LEU A 949 28.58 -6.21 -30.82
N HIS A 950 28.35 -7.51 -30.99
CA HIS A 950 28.53 -8.49 -29.92
C HIS A 950 30.00 -8.76 -29.55
N THR A 951 30.98 -8.40 -30.39
CA THR A 951 32.40 -8.55 -30.02
C THR A 951 32.78 -7.76 -28.75
N ASN A 952 32.10 -6.64 -28.51
CA ASN A 952 32.31 -5.81 -27.32
C ASN A 952 31.49 -6.25 -26.08
N THR A 953 30.66 -7.29 -26.20
CA THR A 953 29.77 -7.72 -25.11
C THR A 953 30.55 -8.11 -23.86
N ILE A 954 31.69 -8.79 -23.99
CA ILE A 954 32.53 -9.21 -22.86
C ILE A 954 33.04 -8.00 -22.08
N SER A 955 33.53 -6.98 -22.77
CA SER A 955 34.02 -5.75 -22.14
C SER A 955 32.89 -5.07 -21.33
N LYS A 956 31.72 -4.92 -21.91
CA LYS A 956 30.55 -4.34 -21.25
C LYS A 956 30.08 -5.17 -20.05
N LEU A 957 30.09 -6.50 -20.17
CA LEU A 957 29.76 -7.38 -19.05
C LEU A 957 30.76 -7.23 -17.90
N ARG A 958 32.05 -7.08 -18.23
CA ARG A 958 33.09 -6.87 -17.21
C ARG A 958 33.05 -5.50 -16.54
N GLU A 959 32.31 -4.53 -17.11
CA GLU A 959 32.01 -3.26 -16.42
C GLU A 959 30.98 -3.44 -15.29
N GLU A 960 30.05 -4.37 -15.48
CA GLU A 960 28.91 -4.59 -14.59
C GLU A 960 29.09 -5.79 -13.66
N PHE A 961 29.83 -6.82 -14.10
CA PHE A 961 29.98 -8.10 -13.37
C PHE A 961 31.43 -8.52 -13.16
N ASP A 962 31.64 -9.12 -11.98
CA ASP A 962 32.85 -9.88 -11.62
C ASP A 962 32.56 -11.39 -11.71
N GLY A 963 33.61 -12.21 -11.71
CA GLY A 963 33.55 -13.67 -11.73
C GLY A 963 33.97 -14.30 -13.05
N GLU A 964 33.82 -15.63 -13.13
CA GLU A 964 34.02 -16.39 -14.35
C GLU A 964 32.75 -16.37 -15.18
N LEU A 965 32.72 -15.52 -16.20
CA LEU A 965 31.55 -15.26 -17.01
C LEU A 965 31.41 -16.31 -18.11
N LYS A 966 30.43 -17.19 -18.00
CA LYS A 966 30.01 -18.05 -19.10
C LYS A 966 28.82 -17.40 -19.82
N ILE A 967 29.07 -17.01 -21.07
CA ILE A 967 28.15 -16.19 -21.88
C ILE A 967 27.36 -17.07 -22.84
N THR A 968 26.05 -16.83 -22.90
CA THR A 968 25.13 -17.43 -23.87
C THR A 968 24.40 -16.35 -24.63
N TYR A 969 24.53 -16.35 -25.95
CA TYR A 969 23.84 -15.45 -26.86
C TYR A 969 22.50 -16.03 -27.29
N HIS A 970 21.47 -15.20 -27.37
CA HIS A 970 20.12 -15.58 -27.78
C HIS A 970 19.85 -15.04 -29.20
N LEU A 971 20.17 -15.83 -30.21
CA LEU A 971 20.14 -15.40 -31.60
C LEU A 971 19.19 -16.25 -32.44
N ALA A 972 18.68 -15.69 -33.51
CA ALA A 972 17.83 -16.35 -34.50
C ALA A 972 18.35 -16.11 -35.94
N PRO A 973 19.53 -16.68 -36.30
CA PRO A 973 20.07 -16.50 -37.63
C PRO A 973 19.07 -16.99 -38.71
N PRO A 974 18.73 -16.22 -39.72
CA PRO A 974 17.67 -16.56 -40.68
C PRO A 974 17.79 -17.91 -41.35
N VAL A 975 19.01 -18.33 -41.67
CA VAL A 975 19.29 -19.62 -42.33
C VAL A 975 19.17 -20.83 -41.37
N LEU A 976 19.33 -20.64 -40.08
CA LEU A 976 19.39 -21.70 -39.05
C LEU A 976 18.17 -21.76 -38.18
N SER A 977 17.28 -20.77 -38.22
CA SER A 977 16.14 -20.66 -37.33
C SER A 977 14.85 -21.14 -37.98
N LYS A 978 14.04 -21.89 -37.23
CA LYS A 978 12.67 -22.24 -37.61
C LYS A 978 11.75 -21.07 -37.31
N LEU A 979 10.69 -20.89 -38.08
CA LEU A 979 9.63 -19.95 -37.78
C LEU A 979 8.70 -20.51 -36.71
N GLY A 980 8.32 -19.68 -35.74
CA GLY A 980 7.27 -19.98 -34.79
C GLY A 980 5.87 -19.88 -35.39
N ASN A 981 4.86 -20.24 -34.63
CA ASN A 981 3.46 -20.13 -35.04
C ASN A 981 3.00 -18.68 -35.31
N ASP A 982 3.75 -17.72 -34.81
CA ASP A 982 3.58 -16.26 -35.00
C ASP A 982 4.33 -15.74 -36.25
N GLY A 983 4.94 -16.63 -37.04
CA GLY A 983 5.73 -16.29 -38.23
C GLY A 983 7.11 -15.66 -37.92
N ARG A 984 7.54 -15.58 -36.66
CA ARG A 984 8.84 -15.04 -36.27
C ARG A 984 9.89 -16.13 -36.08
N PRO A 985 11.18 -15.84 -36.35
CA PRO A 985 12.25 -16.78 -36.14
C PRO A 985 12.38 -17.14 -34.62
N ILE A 986 12.45 -18.44 -34.32
CA ILE A 986 12.67 -18.92 -32.96
C ILE A 986 14.14 -18.80 -32.60
N LYS A 987 14.45 -18.07 -31.51
CA LYS A 987 15.82 -17.95 -30.99
C LYS A 987 16.34 -19.28 -30.45
N LYS A 988 17.64 -19.47 -30.62
CA LYS A 988 18.41 -20.55 -30.01
C LYS A 988 19.54 -19.96 -29.18
N GLU A 989 20.01 -20.77 -28.25
CA GLU A 989 21.14 -20.46 -27.39
C GLU A 989 22.45 -20.85 -28.08
N TYR A 990 23.40 -19.92 -28.11
CA TYR A 990 24.71 -20.10 -28.70
C TYR A 990 25.79 -19.74 -27.68
N GLY A 991 26.78 -20.62 -27.52
CA GLY A 991 27.96 -20.35 -26.70
C GLY A 991 29.00 -19.50 -27.45
N TYR A 992 30.09 -19.19 -26.77
CA TYR A 992 31.18 -18.31 -27.24
C TYR A 992 31.85 -18.76 -28.57
N PHE A 993 31.79 -20.04 -28.92
CA PHE A 993 32.48 -20.60 -30.10
C PHE A 993 31.71 -20.43 -31.42
N MET A 994 30.59 -19.78 -31.48
CA MET A 994 29.85 -19.52 -32.66
C MET A 994 29.84 -18.05 -33.08
#